data_8010294198951aafca2141037e2ae948
#
_entry.id   8010294198951aafca2141037e2ae948
#
_cell.length_a   1.000
_cell.length_b   1.000
_cell.length_c   1.000
_cell.angle_alpha   90.00
_cell.angle_beta   90.00
_cell.angle_gamma   90.00
#
_symmetry.space_group_name_H-M   'P 1'
#
loop_
_entity.id
_entity.type
_entity.pdbx_description
1 polymer ?
#
loop_
_entity_poly.entity_id
_entity_poly.type
_entity_poly.pdbx_seq_one_letter_code
_entity_poly.pdbx_strand_id
1 'polypeptide(L)'
;MHPERSEVGWMSNNSVVLGADQDYEDFTHIPDMARRIRDNGEPGLINLYNIQKYGRYGKEMPDTATLTNPCVTGDTWIMTACGSHQVRDLIGISYNAIVNGKSYECKTGFFSTGIKPVYKLTTSEGFMLRATLDHKLLTANGEWVELGELIEGDKLSIHDHNSLSLGTCDQYSNTDDFSKGWLLGSLFGDGTFDYGRNNRALLCYWGETRYEMTTLALECLSRLGYDVTDNGGYDKSIITSRGLFEVADKYINRGKILTDQVEKESLVFQAGFLRGWFDADGSVQGSSVRLTSVSLNELKRAQRMALRLGVYGKIYLERHPAGDRLLPDGHGGMKMYSCKATHELIISRSSLEVYRTRIGFSEIQKDTKLRDILSSYRRKLYGVRFEATVKTIVKDGEEEVFDCTVEDVHAFDANGIYAHNCAEISLSAARDKDGNITGGGETCNLAEVFPPRCADKDVFYQALRYATYYSSTVALLPSHRPETNAIVAKNRRIGISISGIAQWASGDVPGGWGDMNYTKMTTQLRNAYKVVRQENTALAERAGVPASIRVTTVKPSGSISLLAGVTPGVHYPVSRYAIRRMRIGEDSPLVPALRKSGIPHEKDTYSDNTLVFEFAIDHGNVRPVEEVSPWEQLALAAMLQRVYVDNSVSCTIYFDKEKDGPDVEKMLAMYIPVLKTISMLPHAGHGYAQAPYEPITKEKYLELRDSYKLPDFSKMGGAVPSGSVFCSGDTCEFVPPSKIQKTE
;
A
#
# COMPACT_ATOMS: atom_id res chain seq x y z
N MET A 1 17.91 -15.18 -13.12
CA MET A 1 16.81 -14.20 -13.16
C MET A 1 15.95 -14.48 -14.38
N HIS A 2 14.64 -14.53 -14.24
CA HIS A 2 13.74 -14.73 -15.38
C HIS A 2 13.72 -13.44 -16.21
N PRO A 3 13.80 -13.48 -17.56
CA PRO A 3 13.85 -12.29 -18.41
C PRO A 3 12.68 -11.30 -18.22
N GLU A 4 11.52 -11.80 -17.80
CA GLU A 4 10.30 -10.99 -17.55
C GLU A 4 10.39 -10.11 -16.30
N ARG A 5 11.40 -10.30 -15.43
CA ARG A 5 11.61 -9.51 -14.20
C ARG A 5 12.44 -8.24 -14.40
N SER A 6 13.11 -8.10 -15.52
CA SER A 6 13.90 -6.89 -15.84
C SER A 6 13.04 -5.71 -16.29
N GLU A 7 11.77 -5.96 -16.63
CA GLU A 7 10.90 -4.96 -17.27
C GLU A 7 10.11 -4.06 -16.30
N VAL A 8 10.04 -4.37 -15.01
CA VAL A 8 9.18 -3.67 -14.04
C VAL A 8 9.87 -3.21 -12.74
N GLY A 9 11.15 -3.51 -12.55
CA GLY A 9 11.91 -3.16 -11.33
C GLY A 9 12.14 -1.66 -11.11
N TRP A 10 11.86 -0.82 -12.10
CA TRP A 10 12.08 0.63 -12.05
C TRP A 10 10.91 1.45 -11.46
N MET A 11 9.83 0.79 -11.05
CA MET A 11 8.65 1.43 -10.45
C MET A 11 8.61 1.40 -8.92
N SER A 12 9.55 0.73 -8.28
CA SER A 12 9.61 0.65 -6.83
C SER A 12 10.49 1.75 -6.23
N ASN A 13 10.12 2.28 -5.07
CA ASN A 13 10.86 3.31 -4.33
C ASN A 13 11.39 2.70 -3.02
N ASN A 14 12.25 1.70 -3.14
CA ASN A 14 12.96 1.12 -1.99
C ASN A 14 14.04 2.07 -1.50
N SER A 15 14.14 2.28 -0.19
CA SER A 15 15.21 3.10 0.36
C SER A 15 15.83 2.46 1.60
N VAL A 16 17.14 2.34 1.60
CA VAL A 16 17.91 2.05 2.82
C VAL A 16 18.08 3.33 3.61
N VAL A 17 17.72 3.32 4.89
CA VAL A 17 17.92 4.44 5.80
C VAL A 17 19.28 4.28 6.45
N LEU A 18 20.18 5.23 6.18
CA LEU A 18 21.46 5.35 6.91
C LEU A 18 21.18 6.06 8.23
N GLY A 19 21.49 5.39 9.34
CA GLY A 19 21.18 5.87 10.71
C GLY A 19 21.87 7.20 11.06
N ALA A 20 21.30 7.92 12.03
CA ALA A 20 21.83 9.21 12.49
C ALA A 20 23.16 9.08 13.24
N ASP A 21 23.50 7.91 13.77
CA ASP A 21 24.68 7.62 14.57
C ASP A 21 25.83 6.99 13.78
N GLN A 22 25.63 6.74 12.48
CA GLN A 22 26.66 6.12 11.65
C GLN A 22 27.66 7.18 11.17
N ASP A 23 28.87 7.08 11.69
CA ASP A 23 30.03 7.80 11.16
C ASP A 23 30.30 7.33 9.71
N TYR A 24 30.65 8.25 8.81
CA TYR A 24 30.82 7.96 7.36
C TYR A 24 31.92 6.95 7.05
N GLU A 25 32.75 6.58 8.02
CA GLU A 25 33.85 5.63 7.83
C GLU A 25 33.38 4.15 7.74
N ASP A 26 32.14 3.85 8.06
CA ASP A 26 31.64 2.47 8.17
C ASP A 26 30.69 2.02 7.03
N PHE A 27 30.87 2.57 5.81
CA PHE A 27 30.08 2.18 4.63
C PHE A 27 30.52 0.84 4.01
N THR A 28 30.67 -0.21 4.82
CA THR A 28 30.99 -1.57 4.34
C THR A 28 29.93 -2.17 3.41
N HIS A 29 28.72 -1.60 3.38
CA HIS A 29 27.60 -2.07 2.57
C HIS A 29 27.46 -1.41 1.19
N ILE A 30 28.24 -0.35 0.88
CA ILE A 30 28.15 0.33 -0.44
C ILE A 30 28.34 -0.62 -1.61
N PRO A 31 29.30 -1.57 -1.62
CA PRO A 31 29.46 -2.47 -2.76
C PRO A 31 28.25 -3.35 -3.03
N ASP A 32 27.56 -3.86 -1.99
CA ASP A 32 26.35 -4.66 -2.15
C ASP A 32 25.16 -3.82 -2.63
N MET A 33 24.98 -2.62 -2.08
CA MET A 33 23.97 -1.67 -2.55
C MET A 33 24.20 -1.27 -4.01
N ALA A 34 25.44 -0.95 -4.37
CA ALA A 34 25.80 -0.59 -5.73
C ALA A 34 25.51 -1.70 -6.75
N ARG A 35 25.81 -2.95 -6.36
CA ARG A 35 25.48 -4.13 -7.16
C ARG A 35 23.97 -4.25 -7.40
N ARG A 36 23.16 -4.10 -6.34
CA ARG A 36 21.69 -4.17 -6.43
C ARG A 36 21.13 -3.04 -7.29
N ILE A 37 21.56 -1.81 -7.05
CA ILE A 37 21.16 -0.63 -7.83
C ILE A 37 21.52 -0.83 -9.31
N ARG A 38 22.73 -1.32 -9.62
CA ARG A 38 23.12 -1.62 -11.00
C ARG A 38 22.20 -2.65 -11.65
N ASP A 39 21.80 -3.67 -10.91
CA ASP A 39 21.04 -4.79 -11.47
C ASP A 39 19.57 -4.41 -11.73
N ASN A 40 18.95 -3.59 -10.87
CA ASN A 40 17.51 -3.29 -10.94
C ASN A 40 17.10 -1.87 -10.47
N GLY A 41 18.05 -0.97 -10.18
CA GLY A 41 17.72 0.39 -9.73
C GLY A 41 17.43 0.55 -8.24
N GLU A 42 17.49 -0.53 -7.46
CA GLU A 42 17.08 -0.54 -6.05
C GLU A 42 18.21 -1.06 -5.14
N PRO A 43 18.32 -0.60 -3.90
CA PRO A 43 17.45 0.35 -3.19
C PRO A 43 17.83 1.82 -3.44
N GLY A 44 16.87 2.74 -3.23
CA GLY A 44 17.19 4.13 -2.97
C GLY A 44 17.89 4.31 -1.61
N LEU A 45 18.38 5.51 -1.32
CA LEU A 45 19.09 5.82 -0.08
C LEU A 45 18.49 7.03 0.61
N ILE A 46 18.28 6.95 1.92
CA ILE A 46 17.89 8.06 2.79
C ILE A 46 18.99 8.25 3.84
N ASN A 47 19.70 9.37 3.78
CA ASN A 47 20.76 9.70 4.73
C ASN A 47 20.18 10.50 5.91
N LEU A 48 19.76 9.79 6.96
CA LEU A 48 19.16 10.40 8.15
C LEU A 48 20.14 11.30 8.91
N TYR A 49 21.43 10.98 8.94
CA TYR A 49 22.45 11.82 9.49
C TYR A 49 22.48 13.21 8.82
N ASN A 50 22.55 13.27 7.49
CA ASN A 50 22.50 14.53 6.75
C ASN A 50 21.16 15.27 6.94
N ILE A 51 20.06 14.52 7.03
CA ILE A 51 18.73 15.08 7.29
C ILE A 51 18.69 15.76 8.65
N GLN A 52 19.22 15.14 9.69
CA GLN A 52 19.13 15.67 11.05
C GLN A 52 20.19 16.73 11.35
N LYS A 53 21.37 16.65 10.74
CA LYS A 53 22.47 17.56 11.04
C LYS A 53 22.47 18.83 10.18
N TYR A 54 22.15 18.70 8.88
CA TYR A 54 22.33 19.79 7.93
C TYR A 54 21.00 20.30 7.36
N GLY A 55 20.92 21.62 7.16
CA GLY A 55 20.03 22.21 6.17
C GLY A 55 20.61 22.00 4.77
N ARG A 56 21.12 23.07 4.16
CA ARG A 56 22.01 22.96 3.00
C ARG A 56 23.31 22.28 3.42
N TYR A 57 23.85 21.45 2.55
CA TYR A 57 25.07 20.72 2.87
C TYR A 57 26.19 21.64 3.40
N GLY A 58 26.83 21.20 4.49
CA GLY A 58 27.87 21.95 5.18
C GLY A 58 27.37 23.14 6.01
N LYS A 59 26.07 23.33 6.16
CA LYS A 59 25.44 24.31 7.06
C LYS A 59 24.65 23.58 8.11
N GLU A 60 25.22 23.50 9.33
CA GLU A 60 24.53 22.87 10.44
C GLU A 60 23.19 23.58 10.71
N MET A 61 22.16 22.79 10.79
CA MET A 61 20.78 23.19 11.04
C MET A 61 20.08 21.99 11.66
N PRO A 62 20.29 21.77 12.97
CA PRO A 62 19.80 20.59 13.67
C PRO A 62 18.30 20.39 13.49
N ASP A 63 17.89 19.15 13.31
CA ASP A 63 16.54 18.73 13.02
C ASP A 63 16.24 17.42 13.76
N THR A 64 14.97 17.22 14.11
CA THR A 64 14.50 15.98 14.75
C THR A 64 13.68 15.12 13.79
N ALA A 65 13.82 15.34 12.47
CA ALA A 65 13.12 14.57 11.47
C ALA A 65 13.49 13.08 11.54
N THR A 66 12.47 12.25 11.70
CA THR A 66 12.57 10.78 11.80
C THR A 66 11.51 10.07 10.99
N LEU A 67 10.49 10.81 10.53
CA LEU A 67 9.38 10.27 9.76
C LEU A 67 9.71 10.36 8.27
N THR A 68 9.58 9.23 7.60
CA THR A 68 9.66 9.16 6.16
C THR A 68 8.41 8.57 5.55
N ASN A 69 7.71 7.64 6.27
CA ASN A 69 6.58 6.90 5.75
C ASN A 69 5.59 6.43 6.82
N PRO A 70 4.33 6.12 6.43
CA PRO A 70 3.31 5.47 7.24
C PRO A 70 3.66 3.99 7.55
N CYS A 71 3.17 3.45 8.68
CA CYS A 71 3.59 2.15 9.20
C CYS A 71 2.44 1.31 9.76
N VAL A 72 2.60 -0.04 9.76
CA VAL A 72 1.69 -1.01 10.34
C VAL A 72 2.32 -1.73 11.54
N THR A 73 1.49 -2.38 12.37
CA THR A 73 1.95 -3.13 13.57
C THR A 73 2.52 -4.50 13.21
N GLY A 74 3.38 -5.03 14.10
CA GLY A 74 4.04 -6.32 13.89
C GLY A 74 3.10 -7.54 13.86
N ASP A 75 1.87 -7.42 14.33
CA ASP A 75 0.82 -8.46 14.28
C ASP A 75 -0.04 -8.42 13.01
N THR A 76 0.21 -7.49 12.10
CA THR A 76 -0.46 -7.41 10.79
C THR A 76 -0.07 -8.61 9.93
N TRP A 77 -1.07 -9.28 9.36
CA TRP A 77 -0.88 -10.42 8.46
C TRP A 77 -0.63 -9.97 7.04
N ILE A 78 0.39 -10.56 6.45
CA ILE A 78 0.82 -10.34 5.07
C ILE A 78 0.68 -11.65 4.30
N MET A 79 0.06 -11.59 3.13
CA MET A 79 -0.01 -12.76 2.24
C MET A 79 1.27 -12.90 1.43
N THR A 80 1.92 -14.06 1.53
CA THR A 80 3.13 -14.40 0.78
C THR A 80 2.93 -15.61 -0.12
N ALA A 81 3.84 -15.83 -1.05
CA ALA A 81 3.80 -17.01 -1.93
C ALA A 81 3.99 -18.36 -1.19
N CYS A 82 4.55 -18.33 0.02
CA CYS A 82 4.81 -19.52 0.84
C CYS A 82 3.82 -19.69 1.99
N GLY A 83 2.71 -18.95 2.00
CA GLY A 83 1.76 -18.88 3.10
C GLY A 83 1.70 -17.46 3.66
N SER A 84 0.91 -17.25 4.70
CA SER A 84 0.81 -15.93 5.31
C SER A 84 1.68 -15.83 6.55
N HIS A 85 2.28 -14.67 6.74
CA HIS A 85 3.16 -14.38 7.86
C HIS A 85 2.74 -13.07 8.51
N GLN A 86 3.03 -12.93 9.80
CA GLN A 86 2.91 -11.62 10.44
C GLN A 86 4.13 -10.77 10.09
N VAL A 87 3.95 -9.45 10.09
CA VAL A 87 5.02 -8.47 9.83
C VAL A 87 6.26 -8.77 10.65
N ARG A 88 6.08 -9.11 11.95
CA ARG A 88 7.21 -9.46 12.86
C ARG A 88 8.02 -10.67 12.40
N ASP A 89 7.43 -11.59 11.65
CA ASP A 89 8.10 -12.78 11.11
C ASP A 89 8.89 -12.47 9.82
N LEU A 90 8.66 -11.31 9.22
CA LEU A 90 9.22 -10.89 7.93
C LEU A 90 10.26 -9.77 8.05
N ILE A 91 10.68 -9.43 9.27
CA ILE A 91 11.66 -8.37 9.51
C ILE A 91 13.02 -8.79 8.95
N GLY A 92 13.53 -8.01 8.00
CA GLY A 92 14.82 -8.26 7.34
C GLY A 92 14.86 -9.52 6.47
N ILE A 93 13.71 -10.16 6.22
CA ILE A 93 13.61 -11.42 5.45
C ILE A 93 12.98 -11.12 4.08
N SER A 94 13.70 -11.45 3.00
CA SER A 94 13.15 -11.38 1.65
C SER A 94 12.01 -12.39 1.45
N TYR A 95 10.90 -11.93 0.86
CA TYR A 95 9.74 -12.77 0.57
C TYR A 95 9.01 -12.30 -0.69
N ASN A 96 8.14 -13.13 -1.23
CA ASN A 96 7.24 -12.76 -2.31
C ASN A 96 5.87 -12.43 -1.73
N ALA A 97 5.48 -11.14 -1.78
CA ALA A 97 4.15 -10.69 -1.39
C ALA A 97 3.12 -11.07 -2.45
N ILE A 98 1.92 -11.46 -2.02
CA ILE A 98 0.78 -11.64 -2.92
C ILE A 98 -0.13 -10.42 -2.78
N VAL A 99 -0.27 -9.67 -3.86
CA VAL A 99 -1.13 -8.49 -3.94
C VAL A 99 -2.11 -8.71 -5.08
N ASN A 100 -3.41 -8.70 -4.76
CA ASN A 100 -4.49 -8.94 -5.72
C ASN A 100 -4.29 -10.21 -6.58
N GLY A 101 -3.84 -11.29 -5.94
CA GLY A 101 -3.61 -12.59 -6.60
C GLY A 101 -2.34 -12.68 -7.46
N LYS A 102 -1.51 -11.64 -7.50
CA LYS A 102 -0.22 -11.63 -8.21
C LYS A 102 0.93 -11.64 -7.21
N SER A 103 2.04 -12.27 -7.60
CA SER A 103 3.25 -12.37 -6.77
C SER A 103 4.22 -11.24 -7.07
N TYR A 104 4.66 -10.53 -6.03
CA TYR A 104 5.62 -9.43 -6.08
C TYR A 104 6.73 -9.65 -5.06
N GLU A 105 7.96 -9.37 -5.42
CA GLU A 105 9.10 -9.57 -4.54
C GLU A 105 9.25 -8.42 -3.54
N CYS A 106 9.44 -8.76 -2.26
CA CYS A 106 9.86 -7.84 -1.20
C CYS A 106 11.27 -8.25 -0.75
N LYS A 107 12.30 -7.60 -1.28
CA LYS A 107 13.70 -8.01 -1.09
C LYS A 107 14.24 -7.76 0.30
N THR A 108 13.86 -6.65 0.90
CA THR A 108 14.38 -6.21 2.20
C THR A 108 13.60 -6.77 3.39
N GLY A 109 12.40 -7.29 3.13
CA GLY A 109 11.47 -7.61 4.20
C GLY A 109 10.91 -6.34 4.88
N PHE A 110 10.29 -6.53 6.03
CA PHE A 110 9.86 -5.43 6.87
C PHE A 110 11.05 -4.85 7.67
N PHE A 111 11.01 -3.56 7.96
CA PHE A 111 11.97 -2.89 8.83
C PHE A 111 11.23 -2.04 9.87
N SER A 112 11.82 -1.93 11.07
CA SER A 112 11.27 -1.12 12.14
C SER A 112 11.39 0.37 11.81
N THR A 113 10.32 1.11 12.07
CA THR A 113 10.30 2.58 11.96
C THR A 113 10.14 3.24 13.33
N GLY A 114 10.32 2.45 14.39
CA GLY A 114 10.29 2.87 15.78
C GLY A 114 8.92 2.69 16.44
N ILE A 115 8.84 3.09 17.72
CA ILE A 115 7.61 3.06 18.49
C ILE A 115 6.76 4.26 18.12
N LYS A 116 5.51 4.02 17.69
CA LYS A 116 4.56 5.06 17.28
C LYS A 116 3.17 4.80 17.85
N PRO A 117 2.33 5.83 18.00
CA PRO A 117 0.92 5.66 18.31
C PRO A 117 0.20 4.87 17.23
N VAL A 118 -0.50 3.85 17.66
CA VAL A 118 -1.24 2.94 16.81
C VAL A 118 -2.73 3.20 16.95
N TYR A 119 -3.43 3.11 15.83
CA TYR A 119 -4.87 3.22 15.74
C TYR A 119 -5.46 1.97 15.13
N LYS A 120 -6.56 1.54 15.70
CA LYS A 120 -7.31 0.37 15.27
C LYS A 120 -8.48 0.78 14.43
N LEU A 121 -8.40 0.48 13.15
CA LEU A 121 -9.51 0.57 12.22
C LEU A 121 -10.31 -0.74 12.27
N THR A 122 -11.65 -0.65 12.34
CA THR A 122 -12.55 -1.79 12.16
C THR A 122 -13.58 -1.47 11.09
N THR A 123 -14.01 -2.49 10.34
CA THR A 123 -15.03 -2.35 9.30
C THR A 123 -16.33 -3.08 9.68
N SER A 124 -17.41 -2.69 9.02
CA SER A 124 -18.74 -3.33 9.18
C SER A 124 -18.75 -4.79 8.70
N GLU A 125 -17.80 -5.18 7.86
CA GLU A 125 -17.63 -6.53 7.31
C GLU A 125 -16.77 -7.43 8.19
N GLY A 126 -16.09 -6.88 9.21
CA GLY A 126 -15.28 -7.61 10.16
C GLY A 126 -13.76 -7.50 9.95
N PHE A 127 -13.29 -6.81 8.91
CA PHE A 127 -11.86 -6.55 8.70
C PHE A 127 -11.33 -5.56 9.75
N MET A 128 -10.04 -5.69 10.06
CA MET A 128 -9.38 -4.88 11.07
C MET A 128 -7.92 -4.65 10.67
N LEU A 129 -7.44 -3.43 10.88
CA LEU A 129 -6.05 -3.06 10.71
C LEU A 129 -5.60 -2.21 11.90
N ARG A 130 -4.36 -2.41 12.34
CA ARG A 130 -3.68 -1.58 13.34
C ARG A 130 -2.50 -0.91 12.66
N ALA A 131 -2.55 0.42 12.55
CA ALA A 131 -1.56 1.20 11.81
C ALA A 131 -1.44 2.62 12.39
N THR A 132 -0.46 3.37 11.92
CA THR A 132 -0.33 4.80 12.20
C THR A 132 -1.36 5.59 11.41
N LEU A 133 -1.71 6.80 11.87
CA LEU A 133 -2.77 7.61 11.26
C LEU A 133 -2.42 8.14 9.87
N ASP A 134 -1.15 8.32 9.60
CA ASP A 134 -0.58 8.72 8.32
C ASP A 134 -0.49 7.55 7.32
N HIS A 135 -0.91 6.34 7.72
CA HIS A 135 -0.89 5.18 6.83
C HIS A 135 -1.97 5.28 5.77
N LYS A 136 -1.57 5.27 4.51
CA LYS A 136 -2.49 5.36 3.38
C LYS A 136 -3.11 4.01 3.07
N LEU A 137 -4.44 4.00 2.96
CA LEU A 137 -5.26 2.85 2.62
C LEU A 137 -6.01 3.14 1.33
N LEU A 138 -6.15 2.13 0.47
CA LEU A 138 -6.87 2.26 -0.78
C LEU A 138 -8.38 2.24 -0.51
N THR A 139 -9.09 3.28 -0.93
CA THR A 139 -10.55 3.33 -0.90
C THR A 139 -11.16 2.54 -2.07
N ALA A 140 -12.44 2.22 -1.98
CA ALA A 140 -13.18 1.56 -3.06
C ALA A 140 -13.29 2.42 -4.34
N ASN A 141 -13.01 3.71 -4.25
CA ASN A 141 -12.96 4.62 -5.38
C ASN A 141 -11.59 4.63 -6.08
N GLY A 142 -10.61 3.88 -5.57
CA GLY A 142 -9.25 3.85 -6.12
C GLY A 142 -8.32 4.93 -5.57
N GLU A 143 -8.72 5.67 -4.53
CA GLU A 143 -7.93 6.74 -3.91
C GLU A 143 -7.14 6.22 -2.71
N TRP A 144 -5.90 6.68 -2.55
CA TRP A 144 -5.09 6.46 -1.36
C TRP A 144 -5.36 7.55 -0.31
N VAL A 145 -6.01 7.18 0.79
CA VAL A 145 -6.42 8.08 1.87
C VAL A 145 -5.73 7.68 3.17
N GLU A 146 -5.21 8.65 3.91
CA GLU A 146 -4.60 8.39 5.22
C GLU A 146 -5.65 7.86 6.21
N LEU A 147 -5.25 6.87 7.03
CA LEU A 147 -6.13 6.27 8.03
C LEU A 147 -6.79 7.34 8.92
N GLY A 148 -6.06 8.42 9.21
CA GLY A 148 -6.55 9.53 10.04
C GLY A 148 -7.57 10.43 9.36
N GLU A 149 -7.72 10.37 8.06
CA GLU A 149 -8.69 11.14 7.27
C GLU A 149 -9.97 10.36 6.99
N LEU A 150 -9.95 9.04 7.20
CA LEU A 150 -11.12 8.19 7.00
C LEU A 150 -12.16 8.43 8.09
N ILE A 151 -13.43 8.45 7.69
CA ILE A 151 -14.59 8.59 8.57
C ILE A 151 -15.49 7.35 8.51
N GLU A 152 -16.38 7.22 9.47
CA GLU A 152 -17.40 6.15 9.46
C GLU A 152 -18.26 6.24 8.19
N GLY A 153 -18.39 5.12 7.48
CA GLY A 153 -19.11 5.01 6.22
C GLY A 153 -18.23 4.99 4.99
N ASP A 154 -16.96 5.40 5.08
CA ASP A 154 -16.02 5.29 3.97
C ASP A 154 -15.80 3.84 3.57
N LYS A 155 -15.56 3.61 2.28
CA LYS A 155 -15.33 2.27 1.75
C LYS A 155 -13.88 2.07 1.37
N LEU A 156 -13.28 1.00 1.87
CA LEU A 156 -11.95 0.55 1.56
C LEU A 156 -11.98 -0.57 0.52
N SER A 157 -10.98 -0.60 -0.34
CA SER A 157 -10.71 -1.74 -1.22
C SER A 157 -10.15 -2.92 -0.41
N ILE A 158 -10.66 -4.10 -0.71
CA ILE A 158 -10.20 -5.38 -0.16
C ILE A 158 -9.55 -6.18 -1.28
N HIS A 159 -8.45 -6.86 -0.98
CA HIS A 159 -7.73 -7.68 -1.96
C HIS A 159 -8.64 -8.74 -2.59
N ASP A 160 -8.64 -8.80 -3.93
CA ASP A 160 -9.26 -9.88 -4.70
C ASP A 160 -8.18 -10.87 -5.17
N HIS A 161 -8.13 -12.02 -4.53
CA HIS A 161 -7.17 -13.08 -4.86
C HIS A 161 -7.72 -14.11 -5.85
N ASN A 162 -8.79 -13.81 -6.61
CA ASN A 162 -9.38 -14.72 -7.59
C ASN A 162 -8.44 -15.05 -8.76
N SER A 163 -7.53 -14.16 -9.11
CA SER A 163 -6.52 -14.35 -10.16
C SER A 163 -5.38 -15.31 -9.78
N LEU A 164 -5.28 -15.72 -8.49
CA LEU A 164 -4.31 -16.73 -8.08
C LEU A 164 -4.53 -18.03 -8.84
N SER A 165 -3.45 -18.55 -9.44
CA SER A 165 -3.43 -19.86 -10.07
C SER A 165 -3.42 -20.98 -9.02
N LEU A 166 -4.48 -21.03 -8.22
CA LEU A 166 -4.75 -22.11 -7.29
C LEU A 166 -5.65 -23.13 -8.02
N GLY A 167 -5.27 -24.39 -8.00
CA GLY A 167 -6.10 -25.46 -8.54
C GLY A 167 -7.49 -25.51 -7.90
N THR A 168 -8.37 -26.36 -8.43
CA THR A 168 -9.67 -26.65 -7.79
C THR A 168 -9.48 -27.59 -6.59
N CYS A 169 -10.43 -27.59 -5.68
CA CYS A 169 -10.40 -28.49 -4.53
C CYS A 169 -10.32 -29.98 -4.93
N ASP A 170 -10.87 -30.38 -6.08
CA ASP A 170 -10.77 -31.73 -6.59
C ASP A 170 -9.35 -32.11 -7.01
N GLN A 171 -8.53 -31.12 -7.42
CA GLN A 171 -7.15 -31.35 -7.84
C GLN A 171 -6.18 -31.52 -6.64
N TYR A 172 -6.43 -30.83 -5.54
CA TYR A 172 -5.54 -30.89 -4.38
C TYR A 172 -6.08 -31.62 -3.15
N SER A 173 -7.35 -32.07 -3.17
CA SER A 173 -7.96 -32.80 -2.04
C SER A 173 -7.21 -34.09 -1.66
N ASN A 174 -6.45 -34.64 -2.58
CA ASN A 174 -5.65 -35.87 -2.38
C ASN A 174 -4.18 -35.57 -2.00
N THR A 175 -3.83 -34.36 -1.57
CA THR A 175 -2.48 -34.02 -1.10
C THR A 175 -2.37 -34.16 0.42
N ASP A 176 -1.14 -34.33 0.91
CA ASP A 176 -0.85 -34.43 2.34
C ASP A 176 -1.22 -33.12 3.07
N ASP A 177 -0.90 -31.98 2.47
CA ASP A 177 -1.24 -30.66 3.03
C ASP A 177 -2.74 -30.50 3.23
N PHE A 178 -3.54 -30.84 2.21
CA PHE A 178 -4.99 -30.77 2.31
C PHE A 178 -5.53 -31.73 3.36
N SER A 179 -5.08 -32.98 3.34
CA SER A 179 -5.50 -34.03 4.28
C SER A 179 -5.21 -33.64 5.72
N LYS A 180 -4.02 -33.08 5.98
CA LYS A 180 -3.63 -32.56 7.29
C LYS A 180 -4.51 -31.38 7.71
N GLY A 181 -4.73 -30.43 6.81
CA GLY A 181 -5.62 -29.30 7.05
C GLY A 181 -7.02 -29.75 7.39
N TRP A 182 -7.63 -30.65 6.58
CA TRP A 182 -8.98 -31.15 6.78
C TRP A 182 -9.17 -31.87 8.11
N LEU A 183 -8.21 -32.75 8.49
CA LEU A 183 -8.25 -33.42 9.80
C LEU A 183 -8.22 -32.43 10.96
N LEU A 184 -7.35 -31.41 10.90
CA LEU A 184 -7.24 -30.40 11.95
C LEU A 184 -8.47 -29.48 11.99
N GLY A 185 -9.06 -29.13 10.84
CA GLY A 185 -10.31 -28.36 10.77
C GLY A 185 -11.50 -29.13 11.35
N SER A 186 -11.62 -30.43 11.02
CA SER A 186 -12.63 -31.33 11.59
C SER A 186 -12.44 -31.52 13.10
N LEU A 187 -11.20 -31.68 13.55
CA LEU A 187 -10.86 -31.76 14.98
C LEU A 187 -11.21 -30.47 15.73
N PHE A 188 -10.96 -29.31 15.10
CA PHE A 188 -11.28 -28.01 15.67
C PHE A 188 -12.79 -27.77 15.79
N GLY A 189 -13.59 -28.19 14.83
CA GLY A 189 -15.05 -28.12 14.90
C GLY A 189 -15.60 -29.12 15.91
N ASP A 190 -15.86 -30.34 15.49
CA ASP A 190 -16.56 -31.37 16.26
C ASP A 190 -15.67 -32.30 17.09
N GLY A 191 -14.34 -32.21 16.89
CA GLY A 191 -13.42 -33.10 17.62
C GLY A 191 -13.13 -32.66 19.07
N THR A 192 -12.38 -33.46 19.79
CA THR A 192 -11.91 -33.17 21.14
C THR A 192 -10.54 -33.80 21.42
N PHE A 193 -9.90 -33.40 22.51
CA PHE A 193 -8.62 -33.93 22.97
C PHE A 193 -8.80 -34.72 24.26
N ASP A 194 -8.20 -35.91 24.31
CA ASP A 194 -8.04 -36.67 25.54
C ASP A 194 -6.59 -36.49 26.04
N TYR A 195 -6.45 -35.76 27.11
CA TYR A 195 -5.17 -35.51 27.82
C TYR A 195 -4.90 -36.55 28.92
N GLY A 196 -5.58 -37.70 28.89
CA GLY A 196 -5.37 -38.79 29.81
C GLY A 196 -4.07 -39.58 29.60
N ARG A 197 -4.05 -40.88 30.04
CA ARG A 197 -2.84 -41.70 29.94
C ARG A 197 -2.27 -41.87 28.53
N ASN A 198 -3.07 -41.72 27.50
CA ASN A 198 -2.69 -42.02 26.10
C ASN A 198 -2.61 -40.83 25.17
N ASN A 199 -2.94 -39.59 25.60
CA ASN A 199 -2.90 -38.37 24.77
C ASN A 199 -3.39 -38.60 23.31
N ARG A 200 -4.68 -38.46 23.06
CA ARG A 200 -5.28 -38.74 21.75
C ARG A 200 -6.14 -37.57 21.26
N ALA A 201 -6.14 -37.36 19.94
CA ALA A 201 -7.15 -36.57 19.25
C ALA A 201 -8.34 -37.47 18.91
N LEU A 202 -9.55 -36.98 19.16
CA LEU A 202 -10.81 -37.68 18.88
C LEU A 202 -11.57 -36.90 17.83
N LEU A 203 -11.80 -37.51 16.68
CA LEU A 203 -12.73 -37.02 15.65
C LEU A 203 -14.07 -37.67 15.87
N CYS A 204 -15.12 -36.89 15.97
CA CYS A 204 -16.46 -37.36 16.31
C CYS A 204 -17.44 -36.99 15.20
N TYR A 205 -18.16 -37.97 14.68
CA TYR A 205 -19.14 -37.77 13.61
C TYR A 205 -20.52 -38.37 14.03
N TRP A 206 -21.59 -37.66 13.74
CA TRP A 206 -22.96 -38.00 14.07
C TRP A 206 -23.86 -37.98 12.83
N GLY A 207 -25.06 -38.53 12.95
CA GLY A 207 -26.09 -38.45 11.94
C GLY A 207 -25.87 -39.37 10.75
N GLU A 208 -26.59 -39.10 9.65
CA GLU A 208 -26.65 -39.94 8.47
C GLU A 208 -25.31 -39.94 7.68
N THR A 209 -24.61 -38.80 7.67
CA THR A 209 -23.37 -38.60 6.93
C THR A 209 -22.12 -39.08 7.68
N ARG A 210 -22.28 -39.61 8.90
CA ARG A 210 -21.16 -40.03 9.75
C ARG A 210 -20.22 -41.04 9.07
N TYR A 211 -20.77 -41.98 8.28
CA TYR A 211 -19.96 -43.01 7.63
C TYR A 211 -19.04 -42.45 6.56
N GLU A 212 -19.51 -41.47 5.77
CA GLU A 212 -18.74 -40.80 4.73
C GLU A 212 -17.61 -39.98 5.35
N MET A 213 -17.92 -39.21 6.39
CA MET A 213 -16.94 -38.42 7.13
C MET A 213 -15.91 -39.30 7.84
N THR A 214 -16.33 -40.45 8.37
CA THR A 214 -15.44 -41.47 8.96
C THR A 214 -14.49 -42.04 7.91
N THR A 215 -15.01 -42.44 6.74
CA THR A 215 -14.20 -42.98 5.64
C THR A 215 -13.14 -41.98 5.20
N LEU A 216 -13.51 -40.73 4.99
CA LEU A 216 -12.58 -39.66 4.61
C LEU A 216 -11.52 -39.41 5.70
N ALA A 217 -11.89 -39.43 6.99
CA ALA A 217 -10.94 -39.29 8.07
C ALA A 217 -9.92 -40.43 8.10
N LEU A 218 -10.38 -41.67 7.90
CA LEU A 218 -9.50 -42.84 7.83
C LEU A 218 -8.53 -42.77 6.64
N GLU A 219 -9.02 -42.33 5.47
CA GLU A 219 -8.19 -42.12 4.28
C GLU A 219 -7.13 -41.04 4.52
N CYS A 220 -7.49 -39.91 5.12
CA CYS A 220 -6.55 -38.82 5.45
C CYS A 220 -5.51 -39.25 6.50
N LEU A 221 -5.92 -39.95 7.56
CA LEU A 221 -5.01 -40.47 8.59
C LEU A 221 -4.03 -41.52 7.99
N SER A 222 -4.53 -42.45 7.16
CA SER A 222 -3.73 -43.44 6.47
C SER A 222 -2.71 -42.79 5.53
N ARG A 223 -3.12 -41.78 4.76
CA ARG A 223 -2.23 -41.02 3.85
C ARG A 223 -1.07 -40.40 4.59
N LEU A 224 -1.32 -39.83 5.78
CA LEU A 224 -0.30 -39.18 6.60
C LEU A 224 0.49 -40.14 7.48
N GLY A 225 0.18 -41.44 7.44
CA GLY A 225 0.85 -42.46 8.23
C GLY A 225 0.55 -42.37 9.73
N TYR A 226 -0.58 -41.76 10.12
CA TYR A 226 -0.97 -41.67 11.53
C TYR A 226 -1.68 -42.94 11.97
N ASP A 227 -1.46 -43.31 13.25
CA ASP A 227 -2.19 -44.38 13.90
C ASP A 227 -3.68 -44.08 13.99
N VAL A 228 -4.50 -45.11 13.95
CA VAL A 228 -5.94 -44.96 14.02
C VAL A 228 -6.57 -46.07 14.87
N THR A 229 -7.54 -45.71 15.69
CA THR A 229 -8.47 -46.64 16.34
C THR A 229 -9.88 -46.16 16.05
N ASP A 230 -10.67 -46.97 15.36
CA ASP A 230 -12.07 -46.69 15.08
C ASP A 230 -12.90 -47.34 16.22
N ASN A 231 -13.65 -46.50 16.97
CA ASN A 231 -14.54 -46.89 18.03
C ASN A 231 -16.00 -46.63 17.59
N GLY A 232 -16.39 -47.24 16.48
CA GLY A 232 -17.75 -47.12 15.94
C GLY A 232 -18.84 -47.44 16.95
N GLY A 233 -19.86 -46.61 17.06
CA GLY A 233 -21.03 -46.77 17.89
C GLY A 233 -22.34 -46.73 17.07
N TYR A 234 -23.45 -47.00 17.69
CA TYR A 234 -24.76 -47.04 17.01
C TYR A 234 -25.18 -45.68 16.45
N ASP A 235 -24.96 -44.59 17.21
CA ASP A 235 -25.39 -43.23 16.84
C ASP A 235 -24.25 -42.29 16.44
N LYS A 236 -22.98 -42.69 16.67
CA LYS A 236 -21.80 -41.89 16.41
C LYS A 236 -20.61 -42.75 16.01
N SER A 237 -19.70 -42.17 15.22
CA SER A 237 -18.38 -42.71 14.95
C SER A 237 -17.34 -41.89 15.69
N ILE A 238 -16.41 -42.52 16.39
CA ILE A 238 -15.30 -41.88 17.08
C ILE A 238 -14.00 -42.49 16.58
N ILE A 239 -13.20 -41.68 15.92
CA ILE A 239 -11.86 -42.06 15.50
C ILE A 239 -10.85 -41.42 16.43
N THR A 240 -9.91 -42.22 16.94
CA THR A 240 -8.85 -41.72 17.81
C THR A 240 -7.49 -41.93 17.17
N SER A 241 -6.62 -40.92 17.28
CA SER A 241 -5.27 -40.94 16.77
C SER A 241 -4.32 -40.21 17.72
N ARG A 242 -3.19 -40.86 18.03
CA ARG A 242 -2.09 -40.26 18.76
C ARG A 242 -1.23 -39.41 17.85
N GLY A 243 -0.94 -39.89 16.64
CA GLY A 243 -0.18 -39.12 15.65
C GLY A 243 -0.85 -37.78 15.31
N LEU A 244 -2.19 -37.77 15.18
CA LEU A 244 -2.94 -36.52 15.00
C LEU A 244 -2.85 -35.61 16.25
N PHE A 245 -2.88 -36.17 17.45
CA PHE A 245 -2.74 -35.41 18.69
C PHE A 245 -1.38 -34.69 18.77
N GLU A 246 -0.29 -35.41 18.48
CA GLU A 246 1.08 -34.86 18.51
C GLU A 246 1.28 -33.69 17.53
N VAL A 247 0.62 -33.76 16.38
CA VAL A 247 0.66 -32.70 15.39
C VAL A 247 -0.29 -31.55 15.73
N ALA A 248 -1.46 -31.86 16.27
CA ALA A 248 -2.53 -30.86 16.54
C ALA A 248 -2.12 -29.82 17.59
N ASP A 249 -1.28 -30.16 18.57
CA ASP A 249 -0.82 -29.22 19.62
C ASP A 249 -0.10 -27.98 19.06
N LYS A 250 0.49 -28.11 17.86
CA LYS A 250 1.10 -26.98 17.13
C LYS A 250 0.06 -25.98 16.61
N TYR A 251 -1.16 -26.42 16.29
CA TYR A 251 -2.20 -25.65 15.59
C TYR A 251 -3.38 -25.25 16.48
N ILE A 252 -3.69 -26.09 17.48
CA ILE A 252 -4.85 -25.96 18.35
C ILE A 252 -4.39 -26.13 19.79
N ASN A 253 -4.48 -25.08 20.60
CA ASN A 253 -4.10 -25.15 22.01
C ASN A 253 -5.18 -25.84 22.86
N ARG A 254 -4.87 -26.05 24.16
CA ARG A 254 -5.77 -26.74 25.12
C ARG A 254 -7.14 -26.12 25.35
N GLY A 255 -7.39 -24.92 24.87
CA GLY A 255 -8.69 -24.26 24.96
C GLY A 255 -9.51 -24.34 23.67
N LYS A 256 -9.13 -25.19 22.71
CA LYS A 256 -9.65 -25.16 21.32
C LYS A 256 -9.55 -23.75 20.72
N ILE A 257 -8.41 -23.08 20.91
CA ILE A 257 -8.07 -21.79 20.30
C ILE A 257 -6.98 -22.06 19.27
N LEU A 258 -7.14 -21.52 18.07
CA LEU A 258 -6.17 -21.68 16.99
C LEU A 258 -4.89 -20.88 17.28
N THR A 259 -3.75 -21.51 17.00
CA THR A 259 -2.47 -20.79 16.98
C THR A 259 -2.28 -20.08 15.64
N ASP A 260 -1.31 -19.17 15.58
CA ASP A 260 -0.96 -18.46 14.35
C ASP A 260 -0.42 -19.40 13.25
N GLN A 261 0.00 -20.60 13.61
CA GLN A 261 0.55 -21.59 12.68
C GLN A 261 -0.45 -22.01 11.61
N VAL A 262 -1.76 -22.02 11.91
CA VAL A 262 -2.80 -22.37 10.91
C VAL A 262 -2.76 -21.44 9.70
N GLU A 263 -2.55 -20.14 9.91
CA GLU A 263 -2.50 -19.15 8.84
C GLU A 263 -1.13 -19.10 8.13
N LYS A 264 -0.05 -19.64 8.75
CA LYS A 264 1.30 -19.70 8.18
C LYS A 264 1.52 -20.86 7.20
N GLU A 265 0.61 -21.84 7.21
CA GLU A 265 0.67 -23.00 6.31
C GLU A 265 0.26 -22.64 4.87
N SER A 266 0.49 -23.56 3.94
CA SER A 266 0.15 -23.40 2.53
C SER A 266 -1.34 -23.10 2.31
N LEU A 267 -1.69 -22.48 1.18
CA LEU A 267 -3.09 -22.23 0.81
C LEU A 267 -3.91 -23.53 0.67
N VAL A 268 -3.25 -24.61 0.26
CA VAL A 268 -3.86 -25.95 0.14
C VAL A 268 -4.21 -26.50 1.52
N PHE A 269 -3.33 -26.32 2.49
CA PHE A 269 -3.61 -26.68 3.89
C PHE A 269 -4.78 -25.81 4.43
N GLN A 270 -4.77 -24.49 4.21
CA GLN A 270 -5.82 -23.58 4.66
C GLN A 270 -7.18 -23.96 4.04
N ALA A 271 -7.19 -24.34 2.76
CA ALA A 271 -8.42 -24.82 2.10
C ALA A 271 -8.95 -26.11 2.75
N GLY A 272 -8.08 -27.06 3.05
CA GLY A 272 -8.43 -28.27 3.79
C GLY A 272 -8.96 -27.95 5.19
N PHE A 273 -8.28 -27.10 5.93
CA PHE A 273 -8.68 -26.69 7.28
C PHE A 273 -10.06 -26.03 7.29
N LEU A 274 -10.29 -25.07 6.40
CA LEU A 274 -11.61 -24.45 6.28
C LEU A 274 -12.68 -25.46 5.88
N ARG A 275 -12.41 -26.36 4.93
CA ARG A 275 -13.38 -27.42 4.56
C ARG A 275 -13.75 -28.27 5.77
N GLY A 276 -12.77 -28.79 6.53
CA GLY A 276 -13.03 -29.60 7.72
C GLY A 276 -13.83 -28.85 8.78
N TRP A 277 -13.55 -27.56 8.97
CA TRP A 277 -14.29 -26.75 9.93
C TRP A 277 -15.72 -26.42 9.43
N PHE A 278 -15.90 -26.13 8.14
CA PHE A 278 -17.22 -25.92 7.55
C PHE A 278 -18.05 -27.23 7.48
N ASP A 279 -17.39 -28.37 7.29
CA ASP A 279 -18.04 -29.68 7.37
C ASP A 279 -18.65 -29.91 8.76
N ALA A 280 -17.95 -29.53 9.82
CA ALA A 280 -18.41 -29.63 11.21
C ALA A 280 -19.46 -28.53 11.53
N ASP A 281 -19.04 -27.28 11.62
CA ASP A 281 -19.82 -26.16 12.16
C ASP A 281 -20.54 -25.32 11.09
N GLY A 282 -20.28 -25.56 9.80
CA GLY A 282 -20.87 -24.80 8.71
C GLY A 282 -22.26 -25.23 8.33
N SER A 283 -23.00 -24.33 7.71
CA SER A 283 -24.35 -24.60 7.19
C SER A 283 -24.60 -23.91 5.86
N VAL A 284 -25.51 -24.48 5.06
CA VAL A 284 -26.03 -23.89 3.82
C VAL A 284 -27.47 -23.47 4.07
N GLN A 285 -27.72 -22.16 4.09
CA GLN A 285 -29.04 -21.58 4.41
C GLN A 285 -29.41 -20.49 3.40
N GLY A 286 -30.58 -20.60 2.79
CA GLY A 286 -31.00 -19.70 1.75
C GLY A 286 -29.97 -19.67 0.60
N SER A 287 -29.48 -18.50 0.24
CA SER A 287 -28.44 -18.30 -0.79
C SER A 287 -27.07 -17.98 -0.17
N SER A 288 -26.69 -18.64 0.90
CA SER A 288 -25.43 -18.39 1.62
C SER A 288 -24.85 -19.63 2.27
N VAL A 289 -23.53 -19.67 2.36
CA VAL A 289 -22.77 -20.57 3.22
C VAL A 289 -22.40 -19.80 4.48
N ARG A 290 -22.54 -20.43 5.65
CA ARG A 290 -22.38 -19.79 6.94
C ARG A 290 -21.51 -20.62 7.88
N LEU A 291 -20.69 -19.94 8.67
CA LEU A 291 -19.91 -20.53 9.74
C LEU A 291 -20.21 -19.78 11.04
N THR A 292 -20.64 -20.48 12.09
CA THR A 292 -21.05 -19.89 13.36
C THR A 292 -20.04 -20.22 14.44
N SER A 293 -19.62 -19.23 15.24
CA SER A 293 -18.74 -19.45 16.40
C SER A 293 -19.03 -18.47 17.54
N VAL A 294 -18.74 -18.89 18.77
CA VAL A 294 -18.71 -18.01 19.94
C VAL A 294 -17.45 -17.15 19.99
N SER A 295 -16.42 -17.51 19.23
CA SER A 295 -15.15 -16.79 19.17
C SER A 295 -15.09 -15.91 17.91
N LEU A 296 -15.17 -14.60 18.10
CA LEU A 296 -15.00 -13.63 17.03
C LEU A 296 -13.59 -13.70 16.41
N ASN A 297 -12.57 -13.95 17.23
CA ASN A 297 -11.19 -14.01 16.73
C ASN A 297 -10.98 -15.18 15.77
N GLU A 298 -11.56 -16.34 16.06
CA GLU A 298 -11.46 -17.50 15.18
C GLU A 298 -12.23 -17.28 13.87
N LEU A 299 -13.39 -16.61 13.89
CA LEU A 299 -14.09 -16.23 12.68
C LEU A 299 -13.31 -15.22 11.84
N LYS A 300 -12.58 -14.30 12.46
CA LYS A 300 -11.67 -13.38 11.75
C LYS A 300 -10.52 -14.13 11.05
N ARG A 301 -9.99 -15.19 11.70
CA ARG A 301 -9.00 -16.08 11.06
C ARG A 301 -9.62 -16.80 9.85
N ALA A 302 -10.81 -17.36 10.02
CA ALA A 302 -11.54 -18.00 8.92
C ALA A 302 -11.81 -17.01 7.77
N GLN A 303 -12.18 -15.77 8.07
CA GLN A 303 -12.40 -14.71 7.07
C GLN A 303 -11.13 -14.41 6.29
N ARG A 304 -9.98 -14.23 6.96
CA ARG A 304 -8.69 -13.99 6.27
C ARG A 304 -8.25 -15.17 5.42
N MET A 305 -8.34 -16.39 5.95
CA MET A 305 -8.01 -17.61 5.18
C MET A 305 -8.92 -17.77 3.95
N ALA A 306 -10.22 -17.54 4.10
CA ALA A 306 -11.17 -17.59 2.99
C ALA A 306 -10.87 -16.50 1.94
N LEU A 307 -10.54 -15.28 2.37
CA LEU A 307 -10.17 -14.17 1.48
C LEU A 307 -8.94 -14.50 0.64
N ARG A 308 -7.90 -15.09 1.24
CA ARG A 308 -6.68 -15.54 0.54
C ARG A 308 -6.97 -16.58 -0.53
N LEU A 309 -8.04 -17.35 -0.35
CA LEU A 309 -8.58 -18.27 -1.34
C LEU A 309 -9.55 -17.60 -2.33
N GLY A 310 -9.65 -16.26 -2.34
CA GLY A 310 -10.54 -15.50 -3.21
C GLY A 310 -12.02 -15.54 -2.79
N VAL A 311 -12.32 -16.00 -1.58
CA VAL A 311 -13.68 -16.10 -1.05
C VAL A 311 -13.96 -14.93 -0.12
N TYR A 312 -14.75 -13.97 -0.56
CA TYR A 312 -15.18 -12.85 0.27
C TYR A 312 -16.33 -13.26 1.21
N GLY A 313 -16.15 -13.03 2.49
CA GLY A 313 -17.14 -13.27 3.53
C GLY A 313 -17.31 -12.09 4.48
N LYS A 314 -18.54 -11.90 5.01
CA LYS A 314 -18.87 -10.86 5.98
C LYS A 314 -19.18 -11.47 7.34
N ILE A 315 -18.58 -10.89 8.40
CA ILE A 315 -18.88 -11.30 9.78
C ILE A 315 -20.02 -10.45 10.35
N TYR A 316 -21.04 -11.12 10.84
CA TYR A 316 -22.13 -10.51 11.59
C TYR A 316 -21.91 -10.75 13.09
N LEU A 317 -21.78 -9.66 13.83
CA LEU A 317 -21.54 -9.71 15.26
C LEU A 317 -22.83 -10.05 16.01
N GLU A 318 -22.73 -10.91 17.05
CA GLU A 318 -23.84 -11.27 17.95
C GLU A 318 -25.14 -11.61 17.18
N ARG A 319 -24.99 -12.35 16.08
CA ARG A 319 -26.11 -12.76 15.22
C ARG A 319 -27.19 -13.46 16.04
N HIS A 320 -26.77 -14.20 17.05
CA HIS A 320 -27.61 -14.78 18.09
C HIS A 320 -27.10 -14.27 19.43
N PRO A 321 -27.86 -13.38 20.11
CA PRO A 321 -27.47 -12.86 21.41
C PRO A 321 -27.34 -13.95 22.48
N ALA A 322 -26.58 -13.69 23.53
CA ALA A 322 -26.51 -14.58 24.68
C ALA A 322 -27.89 -14.74 25.33
N GLY A 323 -28.19 -15.91 25.82
CA GLY A 323 -29.47 -16.21 26.49
C GLY A 323 -29.77 -17.71 26.61
N ASP A 324 -30.79 -18.02 27.32
CA ASP A 324 -31.20 -19.42 27.53
C ASP A 324 -31.94 -19.95 26.31
N ARG A 325 -31.54 -21.13 25.83
CA ARG A 325 -32.13 -21.78 24.66
C ARG A 325 -32.48 -23.22 24.97
N LEU A 326 -33.61 -23.64 24.44
CA LEU A 326 -34.06 -25.03 24.51
C LEU A 326 -33.34 -25.81 23.42
N LEU A 327 -32.41 -26.67 23.79
CA LEU A 327 -31.60 -27.48 22.85
C LEU A 327 -31.75 -28.97 23.20
N PRO A 328 -31.46 -29.87 22.25
CA PRO A 328 -31.46 -31.32 22.51
C PRO A 328 -30.50 -31.68 23.64
N ASP A 329 -30.93 -32.58 24.54
CA ASP A 329 -30.15 -33.02 25.71
C ASP A 329 -29.21 -34.21 25.40
N GLY A 330 -29.17 -34.67 24.15
CA GLY A 330 -28.38 -35.82 23.74
C GLY A 330 -28.99 -37.18 24.10
N HIS A 331 -30.15 -37.20 24.77
CA HIS A 331 -30.86 -38.40 25.17
C HIS A 331 -32.28 -38.50 24.58
N GLY A 332 -32.55 -37.70 23.54
CA GLY A 332 -33.86 -37.66 22.89
C GLY A 332 -34.85 -36.68 23.54
N GLY A 333 -34.42 -35.90 24.54
CA GLY A 333 -35.17 -34.83 25.18
C GLY A 333 -34.66 -33.44 24.79
N MET A 334 -35.31 -32.42 25.40
CA MET A 334 -34.92 -30.99 25.23
C MET A 334 -34.64 -30.41 26.61
N LYS A 335 -33.55 -29.65 26.73
CA LYS A 335 -33.12 -29.00 27.97
C LYS A 335 -32.73 -27.54 27.69
N MET A 336 -32.98 -26.68 28.68
CA MET A 336 -32.53 -25.29 28.65
C MET A 336 -31.04 -25.21 28.93
N TYR A 337 -30.33 -24.55 28.01
CA TYR A 337 -28.90 -24.27 28.13
C TYR A 337 -28.66 -22.78 28.07
N SER A 338 -27.82 -22.26 28.97
CA SER A 338 -27.33 -20.88 28.88
C SER A 338 -26.27 -20.80 27.79
N CYS A 339 -26.61 -20.13 26.70
CA CYS A 339 -25.79 -20.02 25.52
C CYS A 339 -25.10 -18.64 25.48
N LYS A 340 -23.81 -18.64 25.13
CA LYS A 340 -23.08 -17.40 24.83
C LYS A 340 -23.59 -16.79 23.49
N ALA A 341 -23.37 -15.49 23.31
CA ALA A 341 -23.60 -14.86 22.02
C ALA A 341 -22.72 -15.55 20.94
N THR A 342 -23.28 -15.71 19.75
CA THR A 342 -22.56 -16.27 18.61
C THR A 342 -22.47 -15.26 17.46
N HIS A 343 -21.33 -15.27 16.79
CA HIS A 343 -21.05 -14.50 15.59
C HIS A 343 -21.17 -15.42 14.38
N GLU A 344 -21.38 -14.84 13.19
CA GLU A 344 -21.60 -15.63 11.98
C GLU A 344 -20.81 -15.05 10.81
N LEU A 345 -19.93 -15.85 10.18
CA LEU A 345 -19.29 -15.54 8.90
C LEU A 345 -20.22 -16.01 7.78
N ILE A 346 -20.61 -15.11 6.90
CA ILE A 346 -21.54 -15.37 5.80
C ILE A 346 -20.84 -15.16 4.46
N ILE A 347 -20.84 -16.18 3.62
CA ILE A 347 -20.37 -16.19 2.23
C ILE A 347 -21.59 -16.22 1.30
N SER A 348 -21.66 -15.33 0.32
CA SER A 348 -22.83 -15.18 -0.54
C SER A 348 -22.44 -14.64 -1.93
N ARG A 349 -23.43 -14.52 -2.83
CA ARG A 349 -23.25 -13.98 -4.18
C ARG A 349 -22.21 -14.79 -5.00
N SER A 350 -21.38 -14.14 -5.82
CA SER A 350 -20.37 -14.82 -6.65
C SER A 350 -19.29 -15.56 -5.85
N SER A 351 -19.06 -15.18 -4.58
CA SER A 351 -18.16 -15.94 -3.71
C SER A 351 -18.61 -17.37 -3.41
N LEU A 352 -19.87 -17.72 -3.62
CA LEU A 352 -20.35 -19.11 -3.48
C LEU A 352 -19.75 -20.06 -4.54
N GLU A 353 -19.56 -19.57 -5.76
CA GLU A 353 -18.90 -20.36 -6.83
C GLU A 353 -17.43 -20.61 -6.50
N VAL A 354 -16.73 -19.54 -6.05
CA VAL A 354 -15.32 -19.63 -5.63
C VAL A 354 -15.17 -20.52 -4.40
N TYR A 355 -16.06 -20.36 -3.40
CA TYR A 355 -16.10 -21.24 -2.21
C TYR A 355 -16.23 -22.71 -2.63
N ARG A 356 -17.22 -23.04 -3.47
CA ARG A 356 -17.42 -24.42 -3.95
C ARG A 356 -16.18 -24.96 -4.67
N THR A 357 -15.52 -24.13 -5.48
CA THR A 357 -14.38 -24.54 -6.29
C THR A 357 -13.10 -24.70 -5.47
N ARG A 358 -12.86 -23.84 -4.48
CA ARG A 358 -11.59 -23.79 -3.75
C ARG A 358 -11.64 -24.35 -2.33
N ILE A 359 -12.79 -24.35 -1.68
CA ILE A 359 -12.99 -24.91 -0.34
C ILE A 359 -13.95 -26.10 -0.42
N GLY A 360 -15.21 -25.86 -0.73
CA GLY A 360 -16.29 -26.84 -0.86
C GLY A 360 -16.66 -27.49 0.47
N PHE A 361 -17.51 -28.52 0.36
CA PHE A 361 -17.85 -29.42 1.46
C PHE A 361 -17.45 -30.85 1.10
N SER A 362 -17.04 -31.62 2.09
CA SER A 362 -16.91 -33.09 1.99
C SER A 362 -18.23 -33.78 2.37
N GLU A 363 -19.05 -33.13 3.21
CA GLU A 363 -20.33 -33.59 3.64
C GLU A 363 -21.36 -33.45 2.52
N ILE A 364 -21.83 -34.59 1.99
CA ILE A 364 -22.65 -34.69 0.76
C ILE A 364 -23.94 -33.88 0.84
N GLN A 365 -24.63 -33.84 1.97
CA GLN A 365 -25.88 -33.10 2.06
C GLN A 365 -25.66 -31.59 1.95
N LYS A 366 -24.58 -31.06 2.55
CA LYS A 366 -24.22 -29.63 2.45
C LYS A 366 -23.75 -29.29 1.02
N ASP A 367 -22.92 -30.14 0.41
CA ASP A 367 -22.46 -29.94 -0.97
C ASP A 367 -23.62 -29.99 -1.97
N THR A 368 -24.55 -30.95 -1.81
CA THR A 368 -25.75 -31.06 -2.67
C THR A 368 -26.61 -29.79 -2.55
N LYS A 369 -26.91 -29.32 -1.34
CA LYS A 369 -27.64 -28.07 -1.12
C LYS A 369 -26.96 -26.88 -1.78
N LEU A 370 -25.62 -26.78 -1.69
CA LEU A 370 -24.87 -25.70 -2.35
C LEU A 370 -24.96 -25.81 -3.88
N ARG A 371 -24.82 -27.01 -4.45
CA ARG A 371 -24.99 -27.25 -5.90
C ARG A 371 -26.39 -26.88 -6.37
N ASP A 372 -27.43 -27.26 -5.62
CA ASP A 372 -28.82 -26.95 -5.95
C ASP A 372 -29.06 -25.44 -5.96
N ILE A 373 -28.53 -24.73 -5.00
CA ILE A 373 -28.57 -23.26 -4.97
C ILE A 373 -27.90 -22.70 -6.23
N LEU A 374 -26.66 -23.10 -6.51
CA LEU A 374 -25.90 -22.60 -7.66
C LEU A 374 -26.59 -22.91 -8.97
N SER A 375 -27.19 -24.11 -9.15
CA SER A 375 -27.92 -24.53 -10.35
C SER A 375 -29.28 -23.83 -10.52
N SER A 376 -29.88 -23.34 -9.42
CA SER A 376 -31.18 -22.64 -9.45
C SER A 376 -31.10 -21.24 -10.06
N TYR A 377 -29.89 -20.64 -10.13
CA TYR A 377 -29.72 -19.31 -10.71
C TYR A 377 -29.85 -19.35 -12.25
N ARG A 378 -30.91 -18.74 -12.77
CA ARG A 378 -31.13 -18.57 -14.22
C ARG A 378 -30.27 -17.45 -14.83
N ARG A 379 -29.65 -16.59 -14.02
CA ARG A 379 -28.78 -15.49 -14.44
C ARG A 379 -27.49 -15.62 -13.66
N LYS A 380 -26.40 -15.00 -14.19
CA LYS A 380 -25.11 -14.90 -13.47
C LYS A 380 -25.35 -14.32 -12.07
N LEU A 381 -24.72 -14.90 -11.06
CA LEU A 381 -24.75 -14.36 -9.70
C LEU A 381 -24.30 -12.91 -9.67
N TYR A 382 -24.91 -12.11 -8.81
CA TYR A 382 -24.40 -10.75 -8.57
C TYR A 382 -22.95 -10.81 -8.10
N GLY A 383 -22.07 -10.04 -8.76
CA GLY A 383 -20.68 -9.93 -8.40
C GLY A 383 -20.52 -9.44 -6.94
N VAL A 384 -19.59 -10.03 -6.22
CA VAL A 384 -19.14 -9.50 -4.95
C VAL A 384 -18.25 -8.29 -5.26
N ARG A 385 -18.46 -7.20 -4.53
CA ARG A 385 -17.49 -6.11 -4.46
C ARG A 385 -16.54 -6.40 -3.31
N PHE A 386 -15.25 -6.42 -3.61
CA PHE A 386 -14.21 -6.55 -2.58
C PHE A 386 -14.00 -5.19 -1.91
N GLU A 387 -14.99 -4.78 -1.12
CA GLU A 387 -15.06 -3.50 -0.42
C GLU A 387 -15.41 -3.74 1.05
N ALA A 388 -14.88 -2.91 1.94
CA ALA A 388 -15.26 -2.92 3.36
C ALA A 388 -15.53 -1.50 3.84
N THR A 389 -16.58 -1.33 4.66
CA THR A 389 -17.05 -0.03 5.14
C THR A 389 -16.43 0.27 6.50
N VAL A 390 -15.74 1.39 6.64
CA VAL A 390 -15.17 1.87 7.91
C VAL A 390 -16.29 2.02 8.94
N LYS A 391 -16.07 1.42 10.10
CA LYS A 391 -17.01 1.49 11.23
C LYS A 391 -16.46 2.32 12.37
N THR A 392 -15.21 2.07 12.77
CA THR A 392 -14.56 2.83 13.86
C THR A 392 -13.06 2.93 13.62
N ILE A 393 -12.48 4.06 14.03
CA ILE A 393 -11.05 4.27 14.15
C ILE A 393 -10.80 4.78 15.56
N VAL A 394 -10.08 4.00 16.39
CA VAL A 394 -9.83 4.32 17.79
C VAL A 394 -8.34 4.18 18.13
N LYS A 395 -7.82 5.01 19.02
CA LYS A 395 -6.45 4.88 19.52
C LYS A 395 -6.30 3.53 20.24
N ASP A 396 -5.24 2.79 19.92
CA ASP A 396 -5.01 1.41 20.41
C ASP A 396 -3.59 1.24 20.99
N GLY A 397 -3.10 2.27 21.68
CA GLY A 397 -1.82 2.25 22.36
C GLY A 397 -0.66 2.81 21.54
N GLU A 398 0.54 2.43 21.96
CA GLU A 398 1.81 2.74 21.29
C GLU A 398 2.64 1.47 21.25
N GLU A 399 3.16 1.14 20.07
CA GLU A 399 4.04 -0.01 19.90
C GLU A 399 4.99 0.18 18.72
N GLU A 400 5.96 -0.72 18.63
CA GLU A 400 6.87 -0.73 17.48
C GLU A 400 6.10 -1.04 16.20
N VAL A 401 6.31 -0.20 15.19
CA VAL A 401 5.63 -0.28 13.89
C VAL A 401 6.63 -0.42 12.77
N PHE A 402 6.18 -0.98 11.67
CA PHE A 402 7.01 -1.47 10.58
C PHE A 402 6.48 -1.01 9.24
N ASP A 403 7.41 -0.86 8.31
CA ASP A 403 7.13 -0.65 6.90
C ASP A 403 7.92 -1.65 6.06
N CYS A 404 7.48 -1.89 4.84
CA CYS A 404 8.22 -2.67 3.86
C CYS A 404 8.04 -2.05 2.49
N THR A 405 8.86 -2.50 1.54
CA THR A 405 8.65 -2.12 0.16
C THR A 405 8.38 -3.38 -0.66
N VAL A 406 7.17 -3.44 -1.20
CA VAL A 406 6.78 -4.47 -2.17
C VAL A 406 7.02 -3.92 -3.56
N GLU A 407 7.88 -4.59 -4.32
CA GLU A 407 8.27 -4.16 -5.66
C GLU A 407 7.05 -4.13 -6.59
N ASP A 408 7.04 -3.18 -7.52
CA ASP A 408 6.08 -3.03 -8.62
C ASP A 408 4.67 -2.55 -8.27
N VAL A 409 4.21 -2.68 -7.04
CA VAL A 409 2.80 -2.39 -6.71
C VAL A 409 2.63 -1.34 -5.63
N HIS A 410 3.70 -0.94 -4.92
CA HIS A 410 3.69 0.03 -3.81
C HIS A 410 2.58 -0.21 -2.79
N ALA A 411 2.10 -1.45 -2.70
CA ALA A 411 1.03 -1.86 -1.83
C ALA A 411 1.29 -3.27 -1.32
N PHE A 412 0.72 -3.58 -0.18
CA PHE A 412 0.72 -4.93 0.38
C PHE A 412 -0.62 -5.27 1.00
N ASP A 413 -0.89 -6.56 1.15
CA ASP A 413 -2.08 -7.06 1.83
C ASP A 413 -1.88 -6.92 3.35
N ALA A 414 -2.52 -5.93 3.94
CA ALA A 414 -2.53 -5.72 5.38
C ALA A 414 -3.86 -6.24 5.97
N ASN A 415 -3.91 -7.50 6.39
CA ASN A 415 -5.13 -8.16 6.87
C ASN A 415 -6.29 -8.17 5.83
N GLY A 416 -5.98 -8.19 4.54
CA GLY A 416 -6.96 -8.10 3.46
C GLY A 416 -7.17 -6.69 2.91
N ILE A 417 -6.69 -5.64 3.58
CA ILE A 417 -6.82 -4.23 3.18
C ILE A 417 -5.57 -3.80 2.40
N TYR A 418 -5.73 -2.99 1.35
CA TYR A 418 -4.61 -2.41 0.62
C TYR A 418 -3.93 -1.31 1.43
N ALA A 419 -2.63 -1.41 1.65
CA ALA A 419 -1.78 -0.46 2.37
C ALA A 419 -0.61 0.02 1.50
N HIS A 420 -0.21 1.29 1.59
CA HIS A 420 0.74 2.00 0.69
C HIS A 420 2.02 2.49 1.39
N ASN A 421 3.06 2.84 0.61
CA ASN A 421 4.32 3.45 1.09
C ASN A 421 4.80 4.62 0.20
N CYS A 422 5.46 5.69 0.80
CA CYS A 422 5.97 6.91 0.10
C CYS A 422 7.09 7.65 0.86
N ALA A 423 8.01 8.43 0.16
CA ALA A 423 9.04 9.28 0.79
C ALA A 423 9.48 10.48 -0.07
N GLU A 424 8.95 11.72 0.17
CA GLU A 424 9.35 12.94 -0.54
C GLU A 424 9.99 14.00 0.34
N ILE A 425 9.65 14.10 1.63
CA ILE A 425 10.19 15.07 2.59
C ILE A 425 10.32 14.42 3.96
N SER A 426 11.41 14.71 4.66
CA SER A 426 11.61 14.19 6.01
C SER A 426 10.98 15.12 7.04
N LEU A 427 10.12 14.58 7.90
CA LEU A 427 9.32 15.30 8.88
C LEU A 427 9.70 14.90 10.31
N SER A 428 9.48 15.80 11.27
CA SER A 428 9.67 15.53 12.69
C SER A 428 8.38 14.96 13.30
N ALA A 429 8.53 13.96 14.19
CA ALA A 429 7.45 13.51 15.05
C ALA A 429 7.27 14.50 16.23
N ALA A 430 6.02 14.68 16.67
CA ALA A 430 5.73 15.40 17.89
C ALA A 430 6.24 14.57 19.10
N ARG A 431 6.86 15.25 20.08
CA ARG A 431 7.42 14.63 21.27
C ARG A 431 6.94 15.36 22.53
N ASP A 432 6.75 14.61 23.59
CA ASP A 432 6.51 15.19 24.92
C ASP A 432 7.79 15.77 25.54
N LYS A 433 7.67 16.32 26.75
CA LYS A 433 8.80 16.90 27.50
C LYS A 433 9.89 15.89 27.85
N ASP A 434 9.56 14.61 27.87
CA ASP A 434 10.47 13.51 28.19
C ASP A 434 11.11 12.90 26.91
N GLY A 435 10.78 13.46 25.73
CA GLY A 435 11.30 13.05 24.42
C GLY A 435 10.53 11.92 23.72
N ASN A 436 9.44 11.42 24.32
CA ASN A 436 8.64 10.35 23.75
C ASN A 436 7.75 10.88 22.61
N ILE A 437 7.56 10.08 21.56
CA ILE A 437 6.69 10.43 20.43
C ILE A 437 5.22 10.42 20.89
N THR A 438 4.50 11.54 20.64
CA THR A 438 3.13 11.76 21.12
C THR A 438 2.04 11.53 20.07
N GLY A 439 2.39 11.03 18.89
CA GLY A 439 1.41 10.65 17.86
C GLY A 439 1.03 11.72 16.87
N GLY A 440 1.71 12.86 16.89
CA GLY A 440 1.59 13.88 15.86
C GLY A 440 2.86 13.96 15.00
N GLY A 441 2.72 14.40 13.77
CA GLY A 441 3.83 14.68 12.86
C GLY A 441 3.72 16.08 12.25
N GLU A 442 4.79 16.60 11.69
CA GLU A 442 4.76 17.83 10.91
C GLU A 442 3.92 17.66 9.65
N THR A 443 3.42 18.77 9.13
CA THR A 443 2.76 18.84 7.84
C THR A 443 3.72 19.24 6.73
N CYS A 444 3.49 18.74 5.52
CA CYS A 444 4.29 19.03 4.34
C CYS A 444 3.66 20.21 3.57
N ASN A 445 4.04 21.44 3.89
CA ASN A 445 3.55 22.65 3.21
C ASN A 445 4.48 23.01 2.06
N LEU A 446 4.08 22.71 0.83
CA LEU A 446 4.88 22.90 -0.38
C LEU A 446 4.29 23.95 -1.30
N ALA A 447 5.15 24.75 -1.92
CA ALA A 447 4.81 25.58 -3.08
C ALA A 447 5.90 25.43 -4.14
N GLU A 448 5.55 25.70 -5.38
CA GLU A 448 6.44 25.47 -6.51
C GLU A 448 6.55 26.70 -7.41
N VAL A 449 7.77 27.00 -7.84
CA VAL A 449 8.11 28.14 -8.71
C VAL A 449 8.79 27.63 -9.97
N PHE A 450 8.53 28.28 -11.09
CA PHE A 450 8.97 27.85 -12.43
C PHE A 450 9.87 28.91 -13.07
N PRO A 451 11.20 28.87 -12.83
CA PRO A 451 12.14 29.84 -13.41
C PRO A 451 12.00 30.00 -14.94
N PRO A 452 11.78 28.91 -15.73
CA PRO A 452 11.61 29.03 -17.17
C PRO A 452 10.37 29.82 -17.60
N ARG A 453 9.44 30.10 -16.69
CA ARG A 453 8.24 30.92 -16.96
C ARG A 453 8.33 32.35 -16.42
N CYS A 454 9.44 32.71 -15.81
CA CYS A 454 9.72 34.06 -15.36
C CYS A 454 10.42 34.84 -16.47
N ALA A 455 9.99 36.08 -16.69
CA ALA A 455 10.55 36.94 -17.73
C ALA A 455 12.02 37.29 -17.46
N ASP A 456 12.36 37.43 -16.18
CA ASP A 456 13.71 37.73 -15.70
C ASP A 456 13.92 37.27 -14.25
N LYS A 457 15.13 37.52 -13.72
CA LYS A 457 15.51 37.17 -12.34
C LYS A 457 14.66 37.90 -11.28
N ASP A 458 14.18 39.11 -11.56
CA ASP A 458 13.46 39.90 -10.57
C ASP A 458 12.02 39.37 -10.44
N VAL A 459 11.40 38.99 -11.55
CA VAL A 459 10.12 38.24 -11.58
C VAL A 459 10.27 36.89 -10.86
N PHE A 460 11.36 36.18 -11.07
CA PHE A 460 11.64 34.92 -10.37
C PHE A 460 11.72 35.12 -8.85
N TYR A 461 12.47 36.13 -8.39
CA TYR A 461 12.56 36.42 -6.95
C TYR A 461 11.24 36.91 -6.37
N GLN A 462 10.44 37.64 -7.14
CA GLN A 462 9.11 38.04 -6.71
C GLN A 462 8.17 36.82 -6.58
N ALA A 463 8.23 35.89 -7.52
CA ALA A 463 7.47 34.63 -7.43
C ALA A 463 7.87 33.81 -6.20
N LEU A 464 9.16 33.75 -5.86
CA LEU A 464 9.62 33.11 -4.63
C LEU A 464 9.06 33.77 -3.36
N ARG A 465 8.97 35.11 -3.31
CA ARG A 465 8.34 35.81 -2.19
C ARG A 465 6.87 35.44 -2.05
N TYR A 466 6.10 35.41 -3.14
CA TYR A 466 4.70 35.00 -3.10
C TYR A 466 4.51 33.55 -2.68
N ALA A 467 5.34 32.64 -3.20
CA ALA A 467 5.33 31.24 -2.81
C ALA A 467 5.65 31.07 -1.32
N THR A 468 6.63 31.85 -0.82
CA THR A 468 6.99 31.86 0.61
C THR A 468 5.87 32.42 1.48
N TYR A 469 5.24 33.51 1.04
CA TYR A 469 4.07 34.09 1.72
C TYR A 469 2.95 33.06 1.83
N TYR A 470 2.58 32.42 0.73
CA TYR A 470 1.54 31.40 0.68
C TYR A 470 1.84 30.25 1.64
N SER A 471 3.00 29.59 1.50
CA SER A 471 3.35 28.43 2.33
C SER A 471 3.50 28.80 3.82
N SER A 472 4.07 29.96 4.14
CA SER A 472 4.17 30.44 5.52
C SER A 472 2.81 30.72 6.14
N THR A 473 1.85 31.23 5.35
CA THR A 473 0.47 31.46 5.81
C THR A 473 -0.25 30.14 6.04
N VAL A 474 -0.13 29.18 5.14
CA VAL A 474 -0.72 27.84 5.29
C VAL A 474 -0.15 27.14 6.54
N ALA A 475 1.14 27.29 6.84
CA ALA A 475 1.75 26.73 8.04
C ALA A 475 1.22 27.33 9.36
N LEU A 476 0.43 28.43 9.32
CA LEU A 476 -0.25 28.98 10.50
C LEU A 476 -1.59 28.29 10.78
N LEU A 477 -2.17 27.60 9.80
CA LEU A 477 -3.48 26.97 9.96
C LEU A 477 -3.37 25.78 10.93
N PRO A 478 -4.28 25.71 11.92
CA PRO A 478 -4.30 24.56 12.83
C PRO A 478 -4.91 23.34 12.12
N SER A 479 -4.37 22.17 12.43
CA SER A 479 -5.04 20.90 12.15
C SER A 479 -6.00 20.54 13.28
N HIS A 480 -6.80 19.51 13.09
CA HIS A 480 -7.67 18.98 14.15
C HIS A 480 -6.89 18.26 15.28
N ARG A 481 -5.57 18.12 15.17
CA ARG A 481 -4.71 17.40 16.13
C ARG A 481 -3.83 18.34 16.94
N PRO A 482 -3.98 18.39 18.28
CA PRO A 482 -3.14 19.20 19.14
C PRO A 482 -1.64 18.88 19.03
N GLU A 483 -1.28 17.61 18.92
CA GLU A 483 0.11 17.16 18.83
C GLU A 483 0.78 17.63 17.53
N THR A 484 0.07 17.50 16.41
CA THR A 484 0.51 18.03 15.11
C THR A 484 0.64 19.57 15.21
N ASN A 485 -0.33 20.24 15.79
CA ASN A 485 -0.27 21.70 15.98
C ASN A 485 0.94 22.12 16.81
N ALA A 486 1.29 21.36 17.86
CA ALA A 486 2.44 21.66 18.70
C ALA A 486 3.76 21.60 17.94
N ILE A 487 3.99 20.52 17.14
CA ILE A 487 5.23 20.39 16.36
C ILE A 487 5.26 21.35 15.17
N VAL A 488 4.14 21.56 14.50
CA VAL A 488 4.03 22.57 13.42
C VAL A 488 4.25 23.98 13.97
N ALA A 489 3.69 24.33 15.13
CA ALA A 489 3.92 25.62 15.77
C ALA A 489 5.38 25.83 16.15
N LYS A 490 6.10 24.79 16.55
CA LYS A 490 7.52 24.85 16.89
C LYS A 490 8.42 24.99 15.66
N ASN A 491 8.19 24.20 14.63
CA ASN A 491 9.11 24.04 13.51
C ASN A 491 8.72 24.91 12.29
N ARG A 492 7.43 25.15 12.07
CA ARG A 492 6.91 25.93 10.93
C ARG A 492 7.52 25.53 9.58
N ARG A 493 7.89 24.26 9.40
CA ARG A 493 8.56 23.77 8.20
C ARG A 493 7.74 24.07 6.95
N ILE A 494 8.41 24.58 5.92
CA ILE A 494 7.87 24.77 4.57
C ILE A 494 8.85 24.24 3.53
N GLY A 495 8.40 24.08 2.30
CA GLY A 495 9.24 23.67 1.19
C GLY A 495 8.92 24.45 -0.08
N ILE A 496 9.71 25.48 -0.37
CA ILE A 496 9.60 26.19 -1.65
C ILE A 496 10.43 25.43 -2.68
N SER A 497 9.74 24.76 -3.62
CA SER A 497 10.33 23.97 -4.68
C SER A 497 10.50 24.77 -5.97
N ILE A 498 11.41 24.30 -6.82
CA ILE A 498 11.67 24.86 -8.15
C ILE A 498 11.57 23.71 -9.16
N SER A 499 10.81 23.93 -10.25
CA SER A 499 10.70 22.99 -11.38
C SER A 499 11.12 23.63 -12.69
N GLY A 500 11.46 22.79 -13.68
CA GLY A 500 12.03 23.24 -14.94
C GLY A 500 13.52 23.58 -14.86
N ILE A 501 14.24 22.98 -13.91
CA ILE A 501 15.66 23.26 -13.67
C ILE A 501 16.51 22.88 -14.90
N ALA A 502 16.19 21.75 -15.54
CA ALA A 502 16.89 21.31 -16.75
C ALA A 502 16.68 22.29 -17.92
N GLN A 503 15.46 22.82 -18.12
CA GLN A 503 15.17 23.84 -19.12
C GLN A 503 15.86 25.17 -18.78
N TRP A 504 15.82 25.58 -17.51
CA TRP A 504 16.50 26.80 -17.06
C TRP A 504 18.01 26.72 -17.26
N ALA A 505 18.60 25.55 -17.01
CA ALA A 505 20.02 25.29 -17.24
C ALA A 505 20.41 25.31 -18.75
N SER A 506 19.50 24.89 -19.63
CA SER A 506 19.76 24.90 -21.11
C SER A 506 19.72 26.28 -21.72
N GLY A 507 19.25 27.30 -21.00
CA GLY A 507 19.13 28.66 -21.52
C GLY A 507 17.89 28.91 -22.41
N ASP A 508 17.05 27.91 -22.64
CA ASP A 508 15.84 27.99 -23.45
C ASP A 508 14.67 28.59 -22.64
N VAL A 509 14.80 29.87 -22.30
CA VAL A 509 13.82 30.58 -21.48
C VAL A 509 13.50 31.97 -22.04
N PRO A 510 12.25 32.48 -21.84
CA PRO A 510 11.88 33.82 -22.26
C PRO A 510 12.83 34.89 -21.71
N GLY A 511 13.22 35.86 -22.53
CA GLY A 511 14.06 36.96 -22.08
C GLY A 511 15.56 36.67 -21.97
N GLY A 512 16.01 35.46 -22.28
CA GLY A 512 17.43 35.08 -22.29
C GLY A 512 18.19 35.12 -20.99
N TRP A 513 17.47 35.27 -19.83
CA TRP A 513 18.09 35.30 -18.52
C TRP A 513 18.56 33.91 -18.06
N GLY A 514 18.15 32.89 -18.80
CA GLY A 514 18.46 31.48 -18.56
C GLY A 514 19.74 30.98 -19.18
N ASP A 515 20.54 31.77 -19.89
CA ASP A 515 21.87 31.35 -20.38
C ASP A 515 22.78 31.04 -19.17
N MET A 516 22.52 29.90 -18.57
CA MET A 516 23.00 29.50 -17.27
C MET A 516 24.14 28.52 -17.38
N ASN A 517 25.36 29.04 -17.37
CA ASN A 517 26.47 28.19 -16.96
C ASN A 517 26.32 27.84 -15.44
N TYR A 518 27.02 26.79 -15.01
CA TYR A 518 26.99 26.29 -13.62
C TYR A 518 27.22 27.39 -12.57
N THR A 519 28.13 28.32 -12.81
CA THR A 519 28.48 29.43 -11.90
C THR A 519 27.33 30.44 -11.76
N LYS A 520 26.71 30.83 -12.87
CA LYS A 520 25.55 31.74 -12.86
C LYS A 520 24.36 31.10 -12.15
N MET A 521 24.04 29.84 -12.45
CA MET A 521 22.97 29.10 -11.79
C MET A 521 23.21 28.99 -10.27
N THR A 522 24.42 28.63 -9.85
CA THR A 522 24.79 28.56 -8.43
C THR A 522 24.58 29.90 -7.73
N THR A 523 24.95 31.02 -8.40
CA THR A 523 24.77 32.36 -7.87
C THR A 523 23.29 32.73 -7.73
N GLN A 524 22.48 32.45 -8.77
CA GLN A 524 21.04 32.73 -8.74
C GLN A 524 20.32 31.91 -7.65
N LEU A 525 20.67 30.64 -7.53
CA LEU A 525 20.10 29.76 -6.50
C LEU A 525 20.47 30.19 -5.06
N ARG A 526 21.71 30.64 -4.84
CA ARG A 526 22.10 31.23 -3.54
C ARG A 526 21.28 32.48 -3.21
N ASN A 527 21.05 33.34 -4.18
CA ASN A 527 20.22 34.53 -4.03
C ASN A 527 18.76 34.15 -3.82
N ALA A 528 18.22 33.18 -4.57
CA ALA A 528 16.90 32.63 -4.39
C ALA A 528 16.67 32.13 -2.96
N TYR A 529 17.62 31.37 -2.41
CA TYR A 529 17.57 30.91 -1.03
C TYR A 529 17.52 32.10 -0.03
N LYS A 530 18.36 33.12 -0.24
CA LYS A 530 18.35 34.32 0.62
C LYS A 530 16.98 35.02 0.58
N VAL A 531 16.40 35.16 -0.60
CA VAL A 531 15.07 35.77 -0.77
C VAL A 531 14.01 34.98 0.02
N VAL A 532 13.96 33.66 -0.14
CA VAL A 532 12.99 32.80 0.57
C VAL A 532 13.20 32.90 2.09
N ARG A 533 14.44 32.82 2.56
CA ARG A 533 14.75 32.88 4.00
C ARG A 533 14.41 34.23 4.62
N GLN A 534 14.76 35.33 3.96
CA GLN A 534 14.45 36.69 4.40
C GLN A 534 12.93 36.94 4.46
N GLU A 535 12.20 36.53 3.41
CA GLU A 535 10.75 36.66 3.38
C GLU A 535 10.07 35.86 4.49
N ASN A 536 10.48 34.60 4.67
CA ASN A 536 9.95 33.77 5.76
C ASN A 536 10.23 34.36 7.15
N THR A 537 11.42 34.88 7.39
CA THR A 537 11.76 35.54 8.65
C THR A 537 10.89 36.78 8.90
N ALA A 538 10.75 37.65 7.89
CA ALA A 538 9.93 38.85 8.00
C ALA A 538 8.45 38.53 8.23
N LEU A 539 7.94 37.47 7.57
CA LEU A 539 6.55 37.01 7.79
C LEU A 539 6.35 36.44 9.19
N ALA A 540 7.31 35.67 9.69
CA ALA A 540 7.29 35.10 11.04
C ALA A 540 7.31 36.18 12.12
N GLU A 541 8.17 37.20 11.97
CA GLU A 541 8.23 38.37 12.86
C GLU A 541 6.89 39.13 12.89
N ARG A 542 6.28 39.40 11.71
CA ARG A 542 4.98 40.04 11.63
C ARG A 542 3.85 39.22 12.26
N ALA A 543 3.93 37.90 12.16
CA ALA A 543 2.93 37.01 12.76
C ALA A 543 3.19 36.69 14.23
N GLY A 544 4.33 37.12 14.81
CA GLY A 544 4.70 36.81 16.20
C GLY A 544 4.97 35.32 16.44
N VAL A 545 5.48 34.60 15.44
CA VAL A 545 5.76 33.16 15.49
C VAL A 545 7.21 32.86 15.14
N PRO A 546 7.74 31.66 15.49
CA PRO A 546 9.08 31.24 15.06
C PRO A 546 9.20 31.21 13.53
N ALA A 547 10.38 31.58 13.01
CA ALA A 547 10.69 31.36 11.61
C ALA A 547 10.82 29.86 11.32
N SER A 548 10.51 29.46 10.09
CA SER A 548 10.59 28.05 9.66
C SER A 548 11.98 27.48 9.83
N ILE A 549 12.10 26.29 10.42
CA ILE A 549 13.40 25.62 10.56
C ILE A 549 14.00 25.26 9.20
N ARG A 550 13.16 24.93 8.21
CA ARG A 550 13.52 24.61 6.83
C ARG A 550 12.57 25.32 5.89
N VAL A 551 13.05 25.85 4.76
CA VAL A 551 12.23 26.68 3.88
C VAL A 551 12.22 26.23 2.42
N THR A 552 13.17 25.42 1.96
CA THR A 552 13.34 25.08 0.54
C THR A 552 13.44 23.57 0.32
N THR A 553 13.01 23.13 -0.84
CA THR A 553 13.10 21.74 -1.32
C THR A 553 13.22 21.72 -2.84
N VAL A 554 13.44 20.55 -3.43
CA VAL A 554 13.18 20.26 -4.86
C VAL A 554 12.48 18.93 -4.92
N LYS A 555 11.27 18.91 -5.48
CA LYS A 555 10.43 17.72 -5.61
C LYS A 555 10.21 17.36 -7.09
N PRO A 556 9.94 16.08 -7.42
CA PRO A 556 9.51 15.67 -8.75
C PRO A 556 8.05 16.06 -8.97
N SER A 557 7.80 17.24 -9.53
CA SER A 557 6.48 17.79 -9.72
C SER A 557 5.81 17.20 -10.97
N GLY A 558 5.09 16.09 -10.83
CA GLY A 558 4.54 15.35 -11.98
C GLY A 558 3.35 16.03 -12.68
N SER A 559 2.50 16.76 -11.95
CA SER A 559 1.27 17.38 -12.49
C SER A 559 1.38 18.89 -12.62
N ILE A 560 1.86 19.60 -11.58
CA ILE A 560 1.96 21.07 -11.58
C ILE A 560 2.99 21.57 -12.61
N SER A 561 4.09 20.84 -12.81
CA SER A 561 5.07 21.16 -13.86
C SER A 561 4.45 21.12 -15.25
N LEU A 562 3.53 20.19 -15.52
CA LEU A 562 2.80 20.12 -16.79
C LEU A 562 1.89 21.34 -17.00
N LEU A 563 1.20 21.79 -15.94
CA LEU A 563 0.39 22.99 -16.00
C LEU A 563 1.25 24.21 -16.40
N ALA A 564 2.48 24.29 -15.89
CA ALA A 564 3.43 25.32 -16.24
C ALA A 564 4.16 25.04 -17.58
N GLY A 565 4.04 23.84 -18.16
CA GLY A 565 4.74 23.43 -19.38
C GLY A 565 6.27 23.37 -19.20
N VAL A 566 6.72 22.84 -18.06
CA VAL A 566 8.13 22.67 -17.71
C VAL A 566 8.45 21.24 -17.30
N THR A 567 9.74 20.87 -17.25
CA THR A 567 10.17 19.57 -16.75
C THR A 567 9.99 19.45 -15.23
N PRO A 568 9.70 18.24 -14.68
CA PRO A 568 9.48 18.04 -13.24
C PRO A 568 10.76 18.29 -12.43
N GLY A 569 10.73 19.20 -11.47
CA GLY A 569 11.84 19.45 -10.54
C GLY A 569 13.19 19.58 -11.25
N VAL A 570 14.13 18.69 -10.93
CA VAL A 570 15.48 18.62 -11.48
C VAL A 570 15.61 17.64 -12.65
N HIS A 571 14.54 16.89 -12.96
CA HIS A 571 14.59 15.80 -13.95
C HIS A 571 14.79 16.33 -15.37
N TYR A 572 15.59 15.59 -16.13
CA TYR A 572 15.66 15.74 -17.58
C TYR A 572 14.49 15.01 -18.23
N PRO A 573 13.95 15.50 -19.36
CA PRO A 573 12.85 14.82 -20.04
C PRO A 573 13.30 13.51 -20.69
N VAL A 574 12.39 12.56 -20.84
CA VAL A 574 12.65 11.30 -21.57
C VAL A 574 13.01 11.55 -23.04
N SER A 575 12.40 12.58 -23.65
CA SER A 575 12.68 13.05 -25.00
C SER A 575 12.16 14.48 -25.15
N ARG A 576 12.56 15.17 -26.21
CA ARG A 576 11.99 16.49 -26.52
C ARG A 576 10.50 16.41 -26.80
N TYR A 577 10.08 15.49 -27.64
CA TYR A 577 8.67 15.27 -27.99
C TYR A 577 8.19 13.97 -27.35
N ALA A 578 7.05 14.04 -26.66
CA ALA A 578 6.50 12.89 -25.96
C ALA A 578 4.97 12.87 -26.01
N ILE A 579 4.40 11.68 -25.90
CA ILE A 579 3.01 11.50 -25.46
C ILE A 579 3.00 11.48 -23.94
N ARG A 580 2.16 12.32 -23.33
CA ARG A 580 1.81 12.21 -21.92
C ARG A 580 0.46 11.55 -21.79
N ARG A 581 0.41 10.40 -21.10
CA ARG A 581 -0.83 9.70 -20.79
C ARG A 581 -1.33 10.11 -19.41
N MET A 582 -2.61 10.49 -19.35
CA MET A 582 -3.29 10.83 -18.12
C MET A 582 -4.48 9.89 -17.91
N ARG A 583 -4.52 9.27 -16.74
CA ARG A 583 -5.59 8.39 -16.31
C ARG A 583 -6.68 9.23 -15.65
N ILE A 584 -7.92 9.06 -16.12
CA ILE A 584 -9.09 9.82 -15.66
C ILE A 584 -10.25 8.84 -15.50
N GLY A 585 -10.89 8.84 -14.35
CA GLY A 585 -12.08 8.00 -14.11
C GLY A 585 -13.17 8.24 -15.16
N GLU A 586 -13.79 7.20 -15.69
CA GLU A 586 -14.77 7.31 -16.78
C GLU A 586 -16.02 8.13 -16.39
N ASP A 587 -16.32 8.23 -15.10
CA ASP A 587 -17.39 9.05 -14.51
C ASP A 587 -16.98 10.50 -14.21
N SER A 588 -15.72 10.87 -14.45
CA SER A 588 -15.21 12.23 -14.21
C SER A 588 -15.96 13.24 -15.08
N PRO A 589 -16.35 14.41 -14.53
CA PRO A 589 -16.98 15.49 -15.27
C PRO A 589 -16.09 16.07 -16.39
N LEU A 590 -14.78 15.78 -16.38
CA LEU A 590 -13.84 16.18 -17.43
C LEU A 590 -13.99 15.36 -18.71
N VAL A 591 -14.36 14.08 -18.60
CA VAL A 591 -14.38 13.13 -19.71
C VAL A 591 -15.24 13.59 -20.90
N PRO A 592 -16.46 14.11 -20.72
CA PRO A 592 -17.25 14.59 -21.84
C PRO A 592 -16.58 15.72 -22.65
N ALA A 593 -15.90 16.66 -21.96
CA ALA A 593 -15.21 17.77 -22.62
C ALA A 593 -13.96 17.27 -23.36
N LEU A 594 -13.19 16.36 -22.76
CA LEU A 594 -11.99 15.77 -23.37
C LEU A 594 -12.35 14.92 -24.60
N ARG A 595 -13.39 14.09 -24.54
CA ARG A 595 -13.89 13.34 -25.70
C ARG A 595 -14.37 14.25 -26.83
N LYS A 596 -15.11 15.31 -26.49
CA LYS A 596 -15.60 16.29 -27.48
C LYS A 596 -14.47 17.03 -28.18
N SER A 597 -13.36 17.23 -27.52
CA SER A 597 -12.16 17.86 -28.08
C SER A 597 -11.42 16.98 -29.06
N GLY A 598 -11.75 15.69 -29.15
CA GLY A 598 -11.09 14.72 -30.03
C GLY A 598 -9.75 14.22 -29.48
N ILE A 599 -9.45 14.43 -28.18
CA ILE A 599 -8.20 13.92 -27.58
C ILE A 599 -8.22 12.39 -27.64
N PRO A 600 -7.18 11.77 -28.21
CA PRO A 600 -7.07 10.33 -28.28
C PRO A 600 -7.13 9.73 -26.87
N HIS A 601 -7.86 8.64 -26.73
CA HIS A 601 -8.00 7.95 -25.47
C HIS A 601 -8.34 6.47 -25.69
N GLU A 602 -7.95 5.66 -24.73
CA GLU A 602 -8.25 4.24 -24.68
C GLU A 602 -8.66 3.83 -23.27
N LYS A 603 -9.09 2.61 -23.06
CA LYS A 603 -9.32 2.07 -21.73
C LYS A 603 -7.97 1.78 -21.05
N ASP A 604 -7.91 2.03 -19.75
CA ASP A 604 -6.75 1.63 -18.97
C ASP A 604 -6.63 0.11 -18.93
N THR A 605 -5.40 -0.38 -19.13
CA THR A 605 -5.11 -1.83 -19.12
C THR A 605 -5.31 -2.45 -17.74
N TYR A 606 -5.32 -1.62 -16.68
CA TYR A 606 -5.33 -2.07 -15.29
C TYR A 606 -6.64 -1.76 -14.55
N SER A 607 -7.51 -0.90 -15.11
CA SER A 607 -8.75 -0.44 -14.47
C SER A 607 -9.89 -0.27 -15.47
N ASP A 608 -10.95 -1.07 -15.33
CA ASP A 608 -12.10 -1.06 -16.25
C ASP A 608 -12.89 0.26 -16.28
N ASN A 609 -12.80 1.08 -15.23
CA ASN A 609 -13.51 2.35 -15.11
C ASN A 609 -12.64 3.58 -15.37
N THR A 610 -11.45 3.40 -15.93
CA THR A 610 -10.48 4.47 -16.19
C THR A 610 -10.20 4.59 -17.67
N LEU A 611 -10.13 5.82 -18.16
CA LEU A 611 -9.69 6.17 -19.50
C LEU A 611 -8.30 6.77 -19.44
N VAL A 612 -7.48 6.43 -20.42
CA VAL A 612 -6.12 6.96 -20.59
C VAL A 612 -6.16 7.94 -21.76
N PHE A 613 -6.05 9.23 -21.47
CA PHE A 613 -6.00 10.29 -22.46
C PHE A 613 -4.56 10.60 -22.85
N GLU A 614 -4.32 10.83 -24.15
CA GLU A 614 -3.00 11.08 -24.71
C GLU A 614 -2.82 12.55 -25.13
N PHE A 615 -1.81 13.19 -24.55
CA PHE A 615 -1.49 14.59 -24.82
C PHE A 615 -0.11 14.71 -25.45
N ALA A 616 -0.01 15.46 -26.55
CA ALA A 616 1.26 15.79 -27.17
C ALA A 616 2.01 16.85 -26.36
N ILE A 617 3.27 16.59 -26.00
CA ILE A 617 4.11 17.50 -25.22
C ILE A 617 5.40 17.79 -25.98
N ASP A 618 5.82 19.08 -26.04
CA ASP A 618 7.14 19.55 -26.44
C ASP A 618 7.84 20.13 -25.19
N HIS A 619 8.89 19.49 -24.73
CA HIS A 619 9.69 19.95 -23.59
C HIS A 619 10.67 21.09 -23.94
N GLY A 620 10.67 21.58 -25.20
CA GLY A 620 11.59 22.60 -25.64
C GLY A 620 12.98 22.05 -25.98
N ASN A 621 13.97 22.94 -26.05
CA ASN A 621 15.35 22.58 -26.45
C ASN A 621 16.16 22.09 -25.23
N VAL A 622 15.69 21.03 -24.57
CA VAL A 622 16.35 20.41 -23.41
C VAL A 622 16.91 19.06 -23.82
N ARG A 623 18.12 18.73 -23.37
CA ARG A 623 18.71 17.42 -23.62
C ARG A 623 17.84 16.34 -22.99
N PRO A 624 17.52 15.25 -23.70
CA PRO A 624 16.87 14.10 -23.12
C PRO A 624 17.79 13.40 -22.09
N VAL A 625 17.19 12.70 -21.15
CA VAL A 625 17.90 12.05 -20.04
C VAL A 625 18.97 11.05 -20.53
N GLU A 626 18.76 10.40 -21.67
CA GLU A 626 19.72 9.47 -22.28
C GLU A 626 21.04 10.14 -22.73
N GLU A 627 21.02 11.44 -23.00
CA GLU A 627 22.18 12.23 -23.35
C GLU A 627 22.92 12.82 -22.14
N VAL A 628 22.42 12.60 -20.91
CA VAL A 628 22.94 13.19 -19.69
C VAL A 628 23.49 12.09 -18.79
N SER A 629 24.79 12.13 -18.51
CA SER A 629 25.42 11.13 -17.67
C SER A 629 24.86 11.14 -16.24
N PRO A 630 24.83 10.00 -15.53
CA PRO A 630 24.41 9.95 -14.13
C PRO A 630 25.30 10.83 -13.22
N TRP A 631 26.57 11.01 -13.55
CA TRP A 631 27.47 11.92 -12.86
C TRP A 631 27.01 13.38 -12.95
N GLU A 632 26.55 13.83 -14.12
CA GLU A 632 26.01 15.17 -14.30
C GLU A 632 24.70 15.36 -13.54
N GLN A 633 23.81 14.38 -13.57
CA GLN A 633 22.55 14.39 -12.81
C GLN A 633 22.81 14.48 -11.30
N LEU A 634 23.73 13.66 -10.77
CA LEU A 634 24.14 13.69 -9.36
C LEU A 634 24.84 15.01 -8.97
N ALA A 635 25.69 15.53 -9.83
CA ALA A 635 26.36 16.81 -9.60
C ALA A 635 25.35 17.97 -9.54
N LEU A 636 24.33 17.96 -10.38
CA LEU A 636 23.25 18.95 -10.36
C LEU A 636 22.43 18.84 -9.06
N ALA A 637 22.06 17.63 -8.65
CA ALA A 637 21.37 17.38 -7.38
C ALA A 637 22.19 17.84 -6.18
N ALA A 638 23.48 17.50 -6.14
CA ALA A 638 24.42 17.92 -5.09
C ALA A 638 24.62 19.43 -5.05
N MET A 639 24.67 20.09 -6.21
CA MET A 639 24.75 21.55 -6.28
C MET A 639 23.51 22.17 -5.65
N LEU A 640 22.30 21.70 -5.98
CA LEU A 640 21.05 22.16 -5.40
C LEU A 640 21.02 21.96 -3.89
N GLN A 641 21.42 20.77 -3.40
CA GLN A 641 21.50 20.48 -1.95
C GLN A 641 22.47 21.40 -1.22
N ARG A 642 23.54 21.86 -1.87
CA ARG A 642 24.54 22.77 -1.30
C ARG A 642 24.08 24.22 -1.25
N VAL A 643 23.34 24.70 -2.26
CA VAL A 643 23.16 26.13 -2.43
C VAL A 643 21.73 26.61 -2.23
N TYR A 644 20.74 25.74 -2.39
CA TYR A 644 19.34 26.10 -2.32
C TYR A 644 18.53 25.27 -1.31
N VAL A 645 18.68 23.96 -1.25
CA VAL A 645 17.75 23.05 -0.59
C VAL A 645 18.06 22.81 0.88
N ASP A 646 17.15 23.20 1.77
CA ASP A 646 17.23 22.90 3.22
C ASP A 646 16.65 21.51 3.55
N ASN A 647 15.54 21.10 2.93
CA ASN A 647 14.95 19.77 3.09
C ASN A 647 15.71 18.75 2.24
N SER A 648 15.12 18.10 1.26
CA SER A 648 15.81 17.17 0.37
C SER A 648 15.63 17.53 -1.10
N VAL A 649 16.58 17.11 -1.95
CA VAL A 649 16.41 17.06 -3.40
C VAL A 649 15.89 15.68 -3.71
N SER A 650 14.61 15.58 -4.02
CA SER A 650 14.01 14.32 -4.45
C SER A 650 14.13 14.19 -5.96
N CYS A 651 14.93 13.25 -6.43
CA CYS A 651 15.15 12.99 -7.85
C CYS A 651 15.53 11.52 -8.08
N THR A 652 15.20 11.06 -9.29
CA THR A 652 15.67 9.78 -9.81
C THR A 652 16.79 10.03 -10.80
N ILE A 653 17.93 9.39 -10.60
CA ILE A 653 19.12 9.45 -11.45
C ILE A 653 19.09 8.28 -12.41
N TYR A 654 19.00 8.55 -13.69
CA TYR A 654 19.00 7.52 -14.73
C TYR A 654 20.41 7.21 -15.21
N PHE A 655 20.70 5.93 -15.45
CA PHE A 655 22.01 5.48 -15.90
C PHE A 655 21.91 4.31 -16.91
N ASP A 656 22.91 4.18 -17.77
CA ASP A 656 23.04 3.02 -18.65
C ASP A 656 23.66 1.85 -17.86
N LYS A 657 23.00 0.70 -17.84
CA LYS A 657 23.38 -0.46 -17.02
C LYS A 657 24.77 -1.00 -17.39
N GLU A 658 25.08 -1.05 -18.67
CA GLU A 658 26.34 -1.60 -19.17
C GLU A 658 27.48 -0.58 -19.12
N LYS A 659 27.18 0.66 -19.50
CA LYS A 659 28.16 1.76 -19.58
C LYS A 659 28.48 2.33 -18.20
N ASP A 660 27.47 2.69 -17.43
CA ASP A 660 27.59 3.45 -16.18
C ASP A 660 27.50 2.55 -14.93
N GLY A 661 26.89 1.36 -15.07
CA GLY A 661 26.69 0.42 -13.98
C GLY A 661 27.96 0.06 -13.18
N PRO A 662 29.13 -0.12 -13.81
CA PRO A 662 30.39 -0.34 -13.09
C PRO A 662 30.82 0.81 -12.17
N ASP A 663 30.35 2.02 -12.42
CA ASP A 663 30.71 3.20 -11.63
C ASP A 663 29.70 3.57 -10.54
N VAL A 664 28.57 2.84 -10.40
CA VAL A 664 27.53 3.12 -9.39
C VAL A 664 28.11 3.16 -7.98
N GLU A 665 29.02 2.24 -7.63
CA GLU A 665 29.68 2.23 -6.32
C GLU A 665 30.46 3.54 -6.05
N LYS A 666 31.21 4.03 -7.04
CA LYS A 666 31.95 5.29 -6.93
C LYS A 666 31.03 6.49 -6.82
N MET A 667 29.90 6.48 -7.58
CA MET A 667 28.86 7.51 -7.49
C MET A 667 28.26 7.58 -6.09
N LEU A 668 27.89 6.43 -5.52
CA LEU A 668 27.37 6.37 -4.14
C LEU A 668 28.39 6.88 -3.15
N ALA A 669 29.64 6.39 -3.18
CA ALA A 669 30.69 6.81 -2.27
C ALA A 669 30.94 8.32 -2.33
N MET A 670 30.84 8.95 -3.49
CA MET A 670 31.06 10.38 -3.67
C MET A 670 29.86 11.24 -3.22
N TYR A 671 28.62 10.77 -3.43
CA TYR A 671 27.45 11.63 -3.26
C TYR A 671 26.60 11.34 -2.00
N ILE A 672 26.71 10.16 -1.38
CA ILE A 672 26.08 9.86 -0.08
C ILE A 672 26.46 10.92 0.98
N PRO A 673 27.73 11.35 1.11
CA PRO A 673 28.08 12.38 2.10
C PRO A 673 27.41 13.74 1.86
N VAL A 674 26.92 14.01 0.64
CA VAL A 674 26.39 15.32 0.24
C VAL A 674 24.87 15.35 0.21
N LEU A 675 24.26 14.29 -0.30
CA LEU A 675 22.82 14.20 -0.55
C LEU A 675 22.09 13.64 0.69
N LYS A 676 20.83 13.98 0.81
CA LYS A 676 19.91 13.46 1.82
C LYS A 676 19.16 12.24 1.35
N THR A 677 18.87 12.21 0.04
CA THR A 677 18.23 11.09 -0.63
C THR A 677 18.90 10.85 -1.98
N ILE A 678 19.03 9.58 -2.39
CA ILE A 678 19.53 9.18 -3.71
C ILE A 678 18.64 8.04 -4.20
N SER A 679 18.08 8.19 -5.38
CA SER A 679 17.39 7.12 -6.13
C SER A 679 18.04 7.02 -7.49
N MET A 680 18.37 5.79 -7.94
CA MET A 680 19.03 5.55 -9.22
C MET A 680 18.28 4.44 -9.97
N LEU A 681 18.00 4.65 -11.25
CA LEU A 681 17.33 3.67 -12.10
C LEU A 681 18.11 3.43 -13.39
N PRO A 682 18.31 2.18 -13.81
CA PRO A 682 18.83 1.90 -15.13
C PRO A 682 17.81 2.32 -16.20
N HIS A 683 18.30 2.80 -17.36
CA HIS A 683 17.43 3.00 -18.52
C HIS A 683 16.76 1.67 -18.88
N ALA A 684 15.44 1.58 -18.74
CA ALA A 684 14.66 0.40 -19.11
C ALA A 684 14.14 0.57 -20.54
N GLY A 685 14.27 -0.45 -21.36
CA GLY A 685 13.55 -0.55 -22.64
C GLY A 685 12.04 -0.56 -22.37
N HIS A 686 11.29 0.11 -23.23
CA HIS A 686 9.87 0.41 -23.09
C HIS A 686 8.97 -0.85 -23.01
N GLY A 687 8.82 -1.46 -21.83
CA GLY A 687 7.94 -2.61 -21.57
C GLY A 687 6.53 -2.26 -21.08
N TYR A 688 6.20 -0.97 -20.91
CA TYR A 688 4.88 -0.54 -20.41
C TYR A 688 3.84 -0.42 -21.51
N ALA A 689 2.72 -1.13 -21.38
CA ALA A 689 1.60 -1.05 -22.33
C ALA A 689 1.00 0.37 -22.43
N GLN A 690 1.10 1.20 -21.37
CA GLN A 690 0.55 2.56 -21.32
C GLN A 690 1.44 3.44 -20.43
N ALA A 691 2.74 3.53 -20.80
CA ALA A 691 3.69 4.35 -20.05
C ALA A 691 3.21 5.80 -19.87
N PRO A 692 3.40 6.44 -18.70
CA PRO A 692 3.03 7.84 -18.47
C PRO A 692 3.65 8.81 -19.46
N TYR A 693 4.89 8.53 -19.91
CA TYR A 693 5.57 9.25 -20.97
C TYR A 693 6.07 8.26 -22.02
N GLU A 694 5.85 8.59 -23.28
CA GLU A 694 6.35 7.83 -24.43
C GLU A 694 7.08 8.78 -25.39
N PRO A 695 8.38 8.53 -25.68
CA PRO A 695 9.13 9.29 -26.67
C PRO A 695 8.49 9.17 -28.06
N ILE A 696 8.35 10.29 -28.78
CA ILE A 696 7.84 10.31 -30.14
C ILE A 696 8.69 11.22 -31.02
N THR A 697 8.56 11.06 -32.36
CA THR A 697 9.19 11.96 -33.31
C THR A 697 8.48 13.31 -33.37
N LYS A 698 9.16 14.32 -33.94
CA LYS A 698 8.58 15.65 -34.18
C LYS A 698 7.32 15.56 -35.06
N GLU A 699 7.38 14.72 -36.09
CA GLU A 699 6.29 14.52 -37.05
C GLU A 699 5.06 13.96 -36.30
N LYS A 700 5.27 12.94 -35.47
CA LYS A 700 4.19 12.35 -34.67
C LYS A 700 3.62 13.31 -33.64
N TYR A 701 4.49 14.15 -33.04
CA TYR A 701 4.04 15.22 -32.14
C TYR A 701 3.13 16.22 -32.87
N LEU A 702 3.50 16.66 -34.06
CA LEU A 702 2.71 17.60 -34.86
C LEU A 702 1.36 16.97 -35.27
N GLU A 703 1.40 15.73 -35.76
CA GLU A 703 0.19 14.96 -36.08
C GLU A 703 -0.76 14.88 -34.91
N LEU A 704 -0.27 14.46 -33.75
CA LEU A 704 -1.07 14.29 -32.56
C LEU A 704 -1.62 15.64 -32.04
N ARG A 705 -0.77 16.66 -31.94
CA ARG A 705 -1.16 18.03 -31.51
C ARG A 705 -2.28 18.61 -32.41
N ASP A 706 -2.20 18.40 -33.70
CA ASP A 706 -3.16 18.97 -34.67
C ASP A 706 -4.41 18.08 -34.81
N SER A 707 -4.44 16.86 -34.23
CA SER A 707 -5.56 15.95 -34.28
C SER A 707 -6.71 16.32 -33.34
N TYR A 708 -6.48 17.12 -32.31
CA TYR A 708 -7.49 17.51 -31.33
C TYR A 708 -7.51 19.03 -31.07
N LYS A 709 -8.62 19.51 -30.55
CA LYS A 709 -8.81 20.90 -30.11
C LYS A 709 -8.63 21.02 -28.60
N LEU A 710 -8.32 22.23 -28.16
CA LEU A 710 -8.32 22.51 -26.71
C LEU A 710 -9.72 22.22 -26.12
N PRO A 711 -9.81 21.53 -24.99
CA PRO A 711 -11.09 21.24 -24.33
C PRO A 711 -11.77 22.53 -23.88
N ASP A 712 -13.06 22.64 -24.16
CA ASP A 712 -13.91 23.72 -23.65
C ASP A 712 -14.57 23.32 -22.33
N PHE A 713 -14.02 23.81 -21.24
CA PHE A 713 -14.56 23.60 -19.90
C PHE A 713 -15.57 24.68 -19.46
N SER A 714 -15.90 25.68 -20.29
CA SER A 714 -16.82 26.79 -19.95
C SER A 714 -18.25 26.33 -19.66
N LYS A 715 -18.60 25.16 -20.15
CA LYS A 715 -19.93 24.53 -19.95
C LYS A 715 -19.99 23.53 -18.79
N MET A 716 -18.89 23.32 -18.11
CA MET A 716 -18.90 22.61 -16.83
C MET A 716 -19.52 23.57 -15.83
N GLY A 717 -20.79 23.35 -15.48
CA GLY A 717 -21.64 24.29 -14.72
C GLY A 717 -20.88 24.90 -13.54
N GLY A 718 -21.01 26.23 -13.38
CA GLY A 718 -20.21 27.09 -12.52
C GLY A 718 -20.28 26.87 -11.01
N ALA A 719 -20.22 25.67 -10.55
CA ALA A 719 -19.82 25.35 -9.19
C ALA A 719 -18.30 25.14 -9.22
N VAL A 720 -17.55 26.14 -8.79
CA VAL A 720 -16.19 25.89 -8.27
C VAL A 720 -16.38 24.81 -7.21
N PRO A 721 -15.83 23.61 -7.38
CA PRO A 721 -15.97 22.59 -6.35
C PRO A 721 -15.30 23.14 -5.09
N SER A 722 -16.07 23.37 -4.03
CA SER A 722 -15.51 23.56 -2.69
C SER A 722 -15.04 22.23 -2.10
N GLY A 723 -14.74 21.25 -2.93
CA GLY A 723 -14.17 19.98 -2.58
C GLY A 723 -12.67 19.99 -2.80
N SER A 724 -11.95 19.36 -1.91
CA SER A 724 -10.52 19.17 -2.00
C SER A 724 -10.15 18.44 -3.30
N VAL A 725 -9.32 19.07 -4.10
CA VAL A 725 -8.69 18.46 -5.25
C VAL A 725 -7.51 17.66 -4.73
N PHE A 726 -7.57 16.34 -4.78
CA PHE A 726 -6.46 15.48 -4.41
C PHE A 726 -5.76 14.99 -5.67
N CYS A 727 -4.45 15.21 -5.71
CA CYS A 727 -3.57 14.60 -6.70
C CYS A 727 -2.74 13.53 -5.98
N SER A 728 -2.94 12.27 -6.32
CA SER A 728 -2.05 11.18 -5.89
C SER A 728 -1.20 10.76 -7.08
N GLY A 729 0.10 11.05 -7.02
CA GLY A 729 1.03 10.72 -8.10
C GLY A 729 0.59 11.30 -9.45
N ASP A 730 0.26 10.45 -10.40
CA ASP A 730 -0.08 10.82 -11.77
C ASP A 730 -1.60 11.00 -12.04
N THR A 731 -2.46 10.90 -11.04
CA THR A 731 -3.92 11.02 -11.18
C THR A 731 -4.50 12.20 -10.41
N CYS A 732 -5.40 12.97 -11.04
CA CYS A 732 -6.17 14.05 -10.41
C CYS A 732 -7.67 13.73 -10.54
N GLU A 733 -8.40 13.67 -9.42
CA GLU A 733 -9.84 13.46 -9.39
C GLU A 733 -10.59 14.65 -8.80
N PHE A 734 -11.78 14.94 -9.38
CA PHE A 734 -12.72 15.95 -8.94
C PHE A 734 -13.94 15.29 -8.30
N VAL A 735 -14.22 15.57 -7.04
CA VAL A 735 -15.47 15.16 -6.39
C VAL A 735 -16.46 16.34 -6.40
N PRO A 736 -17.62 16.25 -7.08
CA PRO A 736 -18.57 17.33 -7.14
C PRO A 736 -19.29 17.56 -5.79
N PRO A 737 -19.62 18.81 -5.43
CA PRO A 737 -20.22 19.20 -4.14
C PRO A 737 -21.60 18.60 -3.85
N SER A 738 -22.28 18.03 -4.84
CA SER A 738 -23.60 17.42 -4.69
C SER A 738 -23.64 16.13 -3.88
N LYS A 739 -22.49 15.58 -3.48
CA LYS A 739 -22.38 14.39 -2.62
C LYS A 739 -21.99 14.67 -1.17
N ILE A 740 -21.79 15.94 -0.81
CA ILE A 740 -21.59 16.33 0.58
C ILE A 740 -22.96 16.67 1.16
N GLN A 741 -23.61 15.74 1.85
CA GLN A 741 -24.80 16.03 2.64
C GLN A 741 -24.41 17.01 3.75
N LYS A 742 -25.09 18.15 3.77
CA LYS A 742 -25.08 19.08 4.90
C LYS A 742 -25.63 18.33 6.12
N THR A 743 -24.80 18.05 7.09
CA THR A 743 -25.25 17.81 8.45
C THR A 743 -25.41 19.18 9.11
N GLU A 744 -26.67 19.53 9.40
CA GLU A 744 -27.01 20.58 10.37
C GLU A 744 -26.61 20.16 11.78
#